data_98a40443dcca1a9a72cce0634337576d
#
_entry.id   98a40443dcca1a9a72cce0634337576d
#
_cell.length_a   1.000
_cell.length_b   1.000
_cell.length_c   1.000
_cell.angle_alpha   90.00
_cell.angle_beta   90.00
_cell.angle_gamma   90.00
#
_symmetry.space_group_name_H-M   'P 1'
#
loop_
_entity.id
_entity.type
_entity.pdbx_description
1 polymer ?
#
loop_
_entity_poly.entity_id
_entity_poly.type
_entity_poly.pdbx_seq_one_letter_code
_entity_poly.pdbx_strand_id
1 'polypeptide(L)'
;MSGPYSIGFELSSTAHGFVATDPNGNVLYHGKQPVMGTRVFKEGQHAAEARMPRTSRRGIQRRRGREHEMERVFAPVISSIDPDFFIRRRMSYKLGKIRFESDPIGFSYSRLFHSFPTLAHLDVALMEADSAMDPRLIFEAVANHVVRRGHFLLENQNVSSTNSDIDTQVANYAEVLVSYFEDTLDERIELSLEALDINGNVTARELQKQFASAMCVSGDDIQKKTEKAQIKAIADLVAGYKADLTVLVPDAEKLPKVSISDGDALEEFLADSCPDSLVPVLMAAQALYTSWKLQGMLSYAPGKSLSHNQVAQHDVYGKQLRMLKDLALKYVAKQDANGNVDEDGFKDYVRFFGGPKREDGYRYDKVQVKKQDSPKNNMGYTAYNLNVLGYEEFAKRVELLFKDTDAVDDSQYKTMMEAFANHAFLRRIHTVDNAAIPYQLHAEVVNRIIDNQGRFYPWLIDAREHILKVLTSRIPYYVGPLDSTDHGKAGENGTRFAWVKRLAGHEDAFVSPWNYEDHIDIDTTAELFIRRMTGECSYLDGEDVLAKNSLLYEKYCFFNELASLSFTEDGDSWMPFDAGMRRAIYDAASDGKTMTVKRIESVLQRDFFIAHPHVRGTSNPKAMSSKRSNYAYFCRLFDVKALSASDMSMAEDLVLWNTVFEDRDILRRKILKTYGDLLTEKAVDDFCHKHLSGWGKLSERLLTGIWADTASGDMC
;
A
#
# COMPACT_ATOMS: atom_id res chain seq x y z
N MET A 1 59.27 -6.72 -6.99
CA MET A 1 58.62 -5.49 -6.54
C MET A 1 58.97 -5.30 -5.07
N SER A 2 59.77 -4.33 -4.74
CA SER A 2 60.27 -4.12 -3.35
C SER A 2 59.88 -2.76 -2.78
N GLY A 3 58.82 -2.18 -3.25
CA GLY A 3 58.25 -0.89 -2.79
C GLY A 3 56.80 -1.00 -2.32
N PRO A 4 56.29 -0.02 -1.57
CA PRO A 4 54.90 0.03 -1.16
C PRO A 4 53.97 0.10 -2.41
N TYR A 5 52.82 -0.57 -2.33
CA TYR A 5 51.83 -0.59 -3.40
C TYR A 5 50.42 -0.62 -2.79
N SER A 6 49.45 -0.17 -3.59
CA SER A 6 48.02 -0.24 -3.25
C SER A 6 47.31 -1.15 -4.25
N ILE A 7 46.26 -1.84 -3.78
CA ILE A 7 45.37 -2.62 -4.65
C ILE A 7 43.97 -2.09 -4.51
N GLY A 8 43.41 -1.57 -5.60
CA GLY A 8 42.02 -1.15 -5.70
C GLY A 8 41.14 -2.29 -6.22
N PHE A 9 39.97 -2.47 -5.64
CA PHE A 9 38.98 -3.42 -6.11
C PHE A 9 37.69 -2.68 -6.44
N GLU A 10 37.08 -3.02 -7.56
CA GLU A 10 35.73 -2.64 -7.90
C GLU A 10 34.83 -3.87 -7.92
N LEU A 11 33.72 -3.85 -7.19
CA LEU A 11 32.80 -4.98 -7.07
C LEU A 11 31.43 -4.57 -7.59
N SER A 12 30.93 -5.29 -8.57
CA SER A 12 29.56 -5.14 -9.09
C SER A 12 28.81 -6.47 -9.05
N SER A 13 27.52 -6.45 -9.36
CA SER A 13 26.69 -7.67 -9.43
C SER A 13 27.05 -8.59 -10.61
N THR A 14 27.83 -8.11 -11.59
CA THR A 14 28.16 -8.83 -12.83
C THR A 14 29.65 -8.95 -13.08
N ALA A 15 30.49 -8.21 -12.37
CA ALA A 15 31.92 -8.22 -12.54
C ALA A 15 32.65 -7.78 -11.27
N HIS A 16 33.90 -8.19 -11.15
CA HIS A 16 34.83 -7.52 -10.25
C HIS A 16 36.14 -7.21 -11.00
N GLY A 17 36.67 -6.03 -10.72
CA GLY A 17 37.94 -5.57 -11.24
C GLY A 17 38.93 -5.35 -10.11
N PHE A 18 40.23 -5.43 -10.44
CA PHE A 18 41.31 -5.00 -9.56
C PHE A 18 42.41 -4.28 -10.35
N VAL A 19 43.09 -3.39 -9.68
CA VAL A 19 44.28 -2.70 -10.19
C VAL A 19 45.29 -2.53 -9.05
N ALA A 20 46.54 -2.75 -9.33
CA ALA A 20 47.64 -2.45 -8.41
C ALA A 20 48.35 -1.15 -8.85
N THR A 21 48.62 -0.26 -7.92
CA THR A 21 49.26 1.05 -8.17
C THR A 21 50.43 1.28 -7.24
N ASP A 22 51.33 2.15 -7.68
CA ASP A 22 52.39 2.71 -6.80
C ASP A 22 51.77 3.77 -5.85
N PRO A 23 52.54 4.34 -4.90
CA PRO A 23 52.05 5.38 -4.02
C PRO A 23 51.59 6.68 -4.72
N ASN A 24 51.99 6.89 -5.97
CA ASN A 24 51.62 8.03 -6.79
C ASN A 24 50.34 7.78 -7.64
N GLY A 25 49.74 6.59 -7.52
CA GLY A 25 48.54 6.21 -8.27
C GLY A 25 48.83 5.64 -9.67
N ASN A 26 50.09 5.45 -10.09
CA ASN A 26 50.40 4.87 -11.39
C ASN A 26 50.24 3.35 -11.37
N VAL A 27 49.64 2.78 -12.42
CA VAL A 27 49.43 1.34 -12.53
C VAL A 27 50.80 0.61 -12.56
N LEU A 28 50.93 -0.44 -11.74
CA LEU A 28 52.11 -1.29 -11.71
C LEU A 28 52.10 -2.24 -12.90
N TYR A 29 53.32 -2.56 -13.39
CA TYR A 29 53.52 -3.49 -14.49
C TYR A 29 54.35 -4.70 -14.04
N HIS A 30 53.97 -5.89 -14.54
CA HIS A 30 54.80 -7.09 -14.49
C HIS A 30 55.31 -7.39 -15.90
N GLY A 31 56.58 -7.08 -16.15
CA GLY A 31 57.10 -7.04 -17.51
C GLY A 31 56.41 -5.94 -18.34
N LYS A 32 55.74 -6.34 -19.42
CA LYS A 32 54.98 -5.43 -20.30
C LYS A 32 53.48 -5.41 -20.00
N GLN A 33 53.00 -6.20 -19.03
CA GLN A 33 51.58 -6.31 -18.71
C GLN A 33 51.21 -5.47 -17.47
N PRO A 34 50.14 -4.68 -17.51
CA PRO A 34 49.66 -3.97 -16.34
C PRO A 34 49.09 -4.97 -15.32
N VAL A 35 49.34 -4.71 -14.05
CA VAL A 35 48.79 -5.52 -12.95
C VAL A 35 47.37 -5.07 -12.67
N MET A 36 46.48 -5.44 -13.56
CA MET A 36 45.06 -5.17 -13.48
C MET A 36 44.29 -6.30 -14.18
N GLY A 37 43.04 -6.49 -13.78
CA GLY A 37 42.21 -7.52 -14.39
C GLY A 37 40.75 -7.34 -14.04
N THR A 38 39.90 -7.94 -14.87
CA THR A 38 38.45 -7.97 -14.63
C THR A 38 37.94 -9.39 -14.84
N ARG A 39 37.11 -9.86 -13.93
CA ARG A 39 36.36 -11.10 -14.07
C ARG A 39 34.89 -10.80 -14.18
N VAL A 40 34.29 -11.21 -15.29
CA VAL A 40 32.86 -11.10 -15.54
C VAL A 40 32.19 -12.41 -15.17
N PHE A 41 31.01 -12.35 -14.53
CA PHE A 41 30.20 -13.50 -14.16
C PHE A 41 28.72 -13.22 -14.44
N LYS A 42 27.90 -14.27 -14.39
CA LYS A 42 26.45 -14.08 -14.56
C LYS A 42 25.91 -13.17 -13.48
N GLU A 43 25.01 -12.28 -13.88
CA GLU A 43 24.26 -11.44 -12.94
C GLU A 43 23.63 -12.31 -11.84
N GLY A 44 23.82 -11.89 -10.60
CA GLY A 44 23.22 -12.55 -9.45
C GLY A 44 21.70 -12.48 -9.51
N GLN A 45 21.04 -13.48 -8.95
CA GLN A 45 19.57 -13.42 -8.82
C GLN A 45 19.17 -12.25 -7.93
N HIS A 46 18.24 -11.44 -8.42
CA HIS A 46 17.72 -10.33 -7.64
C HIS A 46 17.07 -10.81 -6.33
N ALA A 47 17.30 -10.08 -5.24
CA ALA A 47 16.71 -10.39 -3.93
C ALA A 47 15.18 -10.45 -3.97
N ALA A 48 14.53 -9.79 -4.93
CA ALA A 48 13.09 -9.83 -5.16
C ALA A 48 12.55 -11.24 -5.36
N GLU A 49 13.22 -12.09 -6.18
CA GLU A 49 12.79 -13.47 -6.42
C GLU A 49 12.82 -14.33 -5.15
N ALA A 50 13.77 -14.09 -4.24
CA ALA A 50 13.85 -14.77 -2.96
C ALA A 50 12.93 -14.15 -1.89
N ARG A 51 12.54 -12.87 -2.05
CA ARG A 51 11.68 -12.12 -1.13
C ARG A 51 10.23 -12.59 -1.22
N MET A 52 9.67 -12.75 -2.42
CA MET A 52 8.27 -13.18 -2.62
C MET A 52 7.90 -14.48 -1.90
N PRO A 53 8.66 -15.62 -2.04
CA PRO A 53 8.34 -16.83 -1.30
C PRO A 53 8.47 -16.69 0.22
N ARG A 54 9.35 -15.82 0.71
CA ARG A 54 9.47 -15.54 2.15
C ARG A 54 8.25 -14.78 2.68
N THR A 55 7.81 -13.77 1.95
CA THR A 55 6.61 -12.98 2.30
C THR A 55 5.37 -13.85 2.31
N SER A 56 5.18 -14.70 1.29
CA SER A 56 4.07 -15.66 1.24
C SER A 56 4.09 -16.63 2.42
N ARG A 57 5.25 -17.22 2.76
CA ARG A 57 5.37 -18.13 3.91
C ARG A 57 5.05 -17.43 5.22
N ARG A 58 5.55 -16.20 5.45
CA ARG A 58 5.24 -15.38 6.64
C ARG A 58 3.76 -15.05 6.71
N GLY A 59 3.14 -14.70 5.59
CA GLY A 59 1.69 -14.45 5.50
C GLY A 59 0.87 -15.67 5.93
N ILE A 60 1.21 -16.87 5.41
CA ILE A 60 0.56 -18.14 5.81
C ILE A 60 0.78 -18.42 7.30
N GLN A 61 2.00 -18.24 7.82
CA GLN A 61 2.32 -18.47 9.22
C GLN A 61 1.53 -17.54 10.15
N ARG A 62 1.43 -16.24 9.80
CA ARG A 62 0.64 -15.27 10.56
C ARG A 62 -0.86 -15.62 10.57
N ARG A 63 -1.42 -16.04 9.43
CA ARG A 63 -2.82 -16.50 9.34
C ARG A 63 -3.06 -17.71 10.25
N ARG A 64 -2.18 -18.73 10.20
CA ARG A 64 -2.26 -19.90 11.07
C ARG A 64 -2.13 -19.54 12.55
N GLY A 65 -1.25 -18.60 12.90
CA GLY A 65 -1.12 -18.14 14.29
C GLY A 65 -2.42 -17.56 14.82
N ARG A 66 -3.10 -16.70 14.04
CA ARG A 66 -4.41 -16.15 14.42
C ARG A 66 -5.49 -17.22 14.51
N GLU A 67 -5.51 -18.17 13.58
CA GLU A 67 -6.44 -19.29 13.59
C GLU A 67 -6.27 -20.15 14.86
N HIS A 68 -5.04 -20.49 15.20
CA HIS A 68 -4.72 -21.21 16.43
C HIS A 68 -5.14 -20.48 17.69
N GLU A 69 -4.99 -19.15 17.72
CA GLU A 69 -5.41 -18.37 18.87
C GLU A 69 -6.93 -18.37 19.02
N MET A 70 -7.67 -18.27 17.91
CA MET A 70 -9.13 -18.43 17.96
C MET A 70 -9.52 -19.83 18.44
N GLU A 71 -8.84 -20.89 17.97
CA GLU A 71 -9.05 -22.25 18.51
C GLU A 71 -8.84 -22.30 20.03
N ARG A 72 -7.79 -21.65 20.57
CA ARG A 72 -7.53 -21.59 22.01
C ARG A 72 -8.65 -20.89 22.78
N VAL A 73 -9.13 -19.75 22.27
CA VAL A 73 -10.22 -19.00 22.89
C VAL A 73 -11.52 -19.82 22.96
N PHE A 74 -11.85 -20.52 21.90
CA PHE A 74 -13.10 -21.27 21.79
C PHE A 74 -13.02 -22.73 22.32
N ALA A 75 -11.82 -23.27 22.46
CA ALA A 75 -11.61 -24.66 22.84
C ALA A 75 -12.29 -25.09 24.18
N PRO A 76 -12.28 -24.28 25.25
CA PRO A 76 -12.92 -24.65 26.50
C PRO A 76 -14.41 -24.95 26.34
N VAL A 77 -15.10 -24.22 25.47
CA VAL A 77 -16.54 -24.37 25.23
C VAL A 77 -16.82 -25.46 24.18
N ILE A 78 -16.12 -25.36 23.03
CA ILE A 78 -16.38 -26.30 21.91
C ILE A 78 -15.96 -27.72 22.25
N SER A 79 -14.83 -27.92 22.94
CA SER A 79 -14.38 -29.26 23.29
C SER A 79 -15.29 -29.99 24.30
N SER A 80 -16.08 -29.23 25.07
CA SER A 80 -17.11 -29.82 25.94
C SER A 80 -18.31 -30.35 25.17
N ILE A 81 -18.57 -29.77 23.97
CA ILE A 81 -19.67 -30.17 23.08
C ILE A 81 -19.18 -31.21 22.06
N ASP A 82 -18.00 -31.00 21.52
CA ASP A 82 -17.43 -31.74 20.40
C ASP A 82 -15.87 -31.77 20.51
N PRO A 83 -15.33 -32.77 21.24
CA PRO A 83 -13.89 -32.86 21.50
C PRO A 83 -13.02 -32.94 20.25
N ASP A 84 -13.57 -33.49 19.15
CA ASP A 84 -12.85 -33.73 17.91
C ASP A 84 -13.07 -32.64 16.86
N PHE A 85 -13.83 -31.58 17.16
CA PHE A 85 -14.20 -30.54 16.19
C PHE A 85 -12.99 -29.93 15.45
N PHE A 86 -12.00 -29.43 16.19
CA PHE A 86 -10.82 -28.82 15.61
C PHE A 86 -9.93 -29.81 14.85
N ILE A 87 -9.89 -31.06 15.28
CA ILE A 87 -9.18 -32.16 14.59
C ILE A 87 -9.83 -32.41 13.24
N ARG A 88 -11.15 -32.63 13.22
CA ARG A 88 -11.92 -32.87 11.99
C ARG A 88 -11.81 -31.68 11.02
N ARG A 89 -11.89 -30.45 11.52
CA ARG A 89 -11.74 -29.24 10.74
C ARG A 89 -10.39 -29.20 9.99
N ARG A 90 -9.29 -29.51 10.66
CA ARG A 90 -7.96 -29.58 10.06
C ARG A 90 -7.80 -30.74 9.08
N MET A 91 -8.40 -31.90 9.36
CA MET A 91 -8.27 -33.08 8.52
C MET A 91 -9.14 -33.03 7.26
N SER A 92 -10.32 -32.42 7.31
CA SER A 92 -11.22 -32.32 6.16
C SER A 92 -10.55 -31.55 4.97
N TYR A 93 -9.66 -30.63 5.26
CA TYR A 93 -8.89 -29.92 4.24
C TYR A 93 -7.74 -30.76 3.63
N LYS A 94 -7.07 -31.60 4.45
CA LYS A 94 -5.91 -32.39 4.00
C LYS A 94 -6.29 -33.71 3.33
N LEU A 95 -7.37 -34.29 3.73
CA LEU A 95 -7.74 -35.66 3.35
C LEU A 95 -8.84 -35.74 2.28
N GLY A 96 -9.33 -34.59 1.76
CA GLY A 96 -10.23 -34.40 0.60
C GLY A 96 -11.22 -35.51 0.19
N LYS A 97 -11.07 -36.74 0.72
CA LYS A 97 -11.82 -37.94 0.43
C LYS A 97 -12.30 -38.72 1.66
N ILE A 98 -11.82 -38.42 2.87
CA ILE A 98 -12.34 -39.06 4.08
C ILE A 98 -13.54 -38.22 4.52
N ARG A 99 -14.71 -38.58 4.03
CA ARG A 99 -15.96 -38.17 4.64
C ARG A 99 -16.04 -38.85 5.99
N PHE A 100 -16.01 -38.08 7.07
CA PHE A 100 -16.49 -38.57 8.35
C PHE A 100 -18.00 -38.76 8.18
N GLU A 101 -18.42 -40.01 7.93
CA GLU A 101 -19.81 -40.38 7.61
C GLU A 101 -20.77 -40.17 8.78
N SER A 102 -20.26 -40.04 9.99
CA SER A 102 -21.08 -39.72 11.15
C SER A 102 -20.51 -38.49 11.86
N ASP A 103 -21.24 -37.41 11.78
CA ASP A 103 -21.14 -36.34 12.77
C ASP A 103 -22.02 -36.74 13.95
N PRO A 104 -21.46 -37.30 15.05
CA PRO A 104 -22.26 -37.81 16.16
C PRO A 104 -23.04 -36.70 16.89
N ILE A 105 -22.75 -35.42 16.59
CA ILE A 105 -23.23 -34.23 17.30
C ILE A 105 -23.99 -33.28 16.37
N GLY A 106 -24.26 -33.67 15.11
CA GLY A 106 -25.11 -32.92 14.19
C GLY A 106 -24.46 -31.73 13.47
N PHE A 107 -23.14 -31.55 13.58
CA PHE A 107 -22.42 -30.51 12.85
C PHE A 107 -21.66 -31.07 11.64
N SER A 108 -21.95 -30.55 10.45
CA SER A 108 -21.16 -30.83 9.26
C SER A 108 -21.11 -29.59 8.34
N TYR A 109 -20.01 -29.43 7.59
CA TYR A 109 -19.90 -28.37 6.60
C TYR A 109 -20.95 -28.44 5.50
N SER A 110 -21.41 -29.66 5.16
CA SER A 110 -22.50 -29.83 4.22
C SER A 110 -23.80 -29.23 4.76
N ARG A 111 -24.14 -29.45 6.02
CA ARG A 111 -25.29 -28.80 6.66
C ARG A 111 -25.12 -27.32 6.83
N LEU A 112 -23.90 -26.84 7.20
CA LEU A 112 -23.59 -25.42 7.32
C LEU A 112 -23.91 -24.70 6.02
N PHE A 113 -23.37 -25.17 4.89
CA PHE A 113 -23.57 -24.50 3.59
C PHE A 113 -24.95 -24.79 2.97
N HIS A 114 -25.67 -25.77 3.46
CA HIS A 114 -27.09 -25.95 3.11
C HIS A 114 -27.97 -24.91 3.82
N SER A 115 -27.68 -24.63 5.10
CA SER A 115 -28.41 -23.63 5.89
C SER A 115 -28.00 -22.22 5.62
N PHE A 116 -26.71 -21.98 5.34
CA PHE A 116 -26.12 -20.67 5.10
C PHE A 116 -25.33 -20.70 3.78
N PRO A 117 -25.89 -20.18 2.66
CA PRO A 117 -25.25 -20.23 1.34
C PRO A 117 -23.84 -19.63 1.29
N THR A 118 -23.55 -18.65 2.16
CA THR A 118 -22.21 -18.06 2.34
C THR A 118 -21.96 -17.80 3.83
N LEU A 119 -20.69 -17.56 4.19
CA LEU A 119 -20.36 -17.16 5.58
C LEU A 119 -21.00 -15.82 5.96
N ALA A 120 -21.23 -14.90 5.01
CA ALA A 120 -21.96 -13.66 5.28
C ALA A 120 -23.42 -13.91 5.73
N HIS A 121 -24.08 -14.97 5.22
CA HIS A 121 -25.40 -15.36 5.72
C HIS A 121 -25.35 -15.87 7.16
N LEU A 122 -24.29 -16.61 7.50
CA LEU A 122 -24.04 -17.03 8.88
C LEU A 122 -23.80 -15.83 9.81
N ASP A 123 -22.98 -14.88 9.37
CA ASP A 123 -22.70 -13.66 10.14
C ASP A 123 -24.00 -12.91 10.46
N VAL A 124 -24.85 -12.69 9.43
CA VAL A 124 -26.15 -12.01 9.60
C VAL A 124 -27.03 -12.79 10.55
N ALA A 125 -27.14 -14.11 10.41
CA ALA A 125 -27.90 -14.95 11.31
C ALA A 125 -27.42 -14.84 12.76
N LEU A 126 -26.10 -14.82 12.99
CA LEU A 126 -25.50 -14.68 14.33
C LEU A 126 -25.75 -13.29 14.92
N MET A 127 -25.77 -12.24 14.10
CA MET A 127 -26.05 -10.87 14.53
C MET A 127 -27.54 -10.61 14.86
N GLU A 128 -28.47 -11.37 14.26
CA GLU A 128 -29.92 -11.14 14.36
C GLU A 128 -30.69 -12.23 15.12
N ALA A 129 -30.03 -13.33 15.52
CA ALA A 129 -30.68 -14.42 16.23
C ALA A 129 -31.23 -14.01 17.60
N ASP A 130 -32.47 -14.38 17.87
CA ASP A 130 -33.14 -14.19 19.17
C ASP A 130 -32.82 -15.29 20.20
N SER A 131 -32.00 -16.26 19.84
CA SER A 131 -31.61 -17.41 20.68
C SER A 131 -30.13 -17.72 20.54
N ALA A 132 -29.63 -18.49 21.52
CA ALA A 132 -28.26 -19.00 21.49
C ALA A 132 -28.03 -19.86 20.25
N MET A 133 -27.03 -19.53 19.44
CA MET A 133 -26.59 -20.35 18.32
C MET A 133 -25.45 -21.26 18.75
N ASP A 134 -25.24 -22.35 18.02
CA ASP A 134 -24.15 -23.29 18.28
C ASP A 134 -22.80 -22.61 18.35
N PRO A 135 -21.98 -22.73 19.41
CA PRO A 135 -20.67 -22.12 19.53
C PRO A 135 -19.71 -22.46 18.39
N ARG A 136 -19.87 -23.57 17.69
CA ARG A 136 -19.09 -23.96 16.51
C ARG A 136 -19.39 -23.08 15.33
N LEU A 137 -20.64 -22.61 15.17
CA LEU A 137 -21.02 -21.62 14.14
C LEU A 137 -20.42 -20.24 14.44
N ILE A 138 -20.46 -19.83 15.72
CA ILE A 138 -19.85 -18.57 16.15
C ILE A 138 -18.33 -18.60 15.86
N PHE A 139 -17.67 -19.72 16.17
CA PHE A 139 -16.26 -19.91 15.87
C PHE A 139 -15.96 -19.77 14.37
N GLU A 140 -16.72 -20.43 13.49
CA GLU A 140 -16.47 -20.36 12.03
C GLU A 140 -16.62 -18.95 11.50
N ALA A 141 -17.60 -18.18 11.96
CA ALA A 141 -17.79 -16.79 11.59
C ALA A 141 -16.64 -15.90 12.10
N VAL A 142 -16.40 -15.89 13.41
CA VAL A 142 -15.36 -15.06 14.04
C VAL A 142 -13.97 -15.41 13.52
N ALA A 143 -13.62 -16.69 13.46
CA ALA A 143 -12.33 -17.14 12.96
C ALA A 143 -12.10 -16.74 11.49
N ASN A 144 -13.14 -16.78 10.64
CA ASN A 144 -13.03 -16.32 9.27
C ASN A 144 -12.63 -14.83 9.20
N HIS A 145 -13.29 -13.95 9.97
CA HIS A 145 -12.98 -12.53 10.02
C HIS A 145 -11.58 -12.26 10.59
N VAL A 146 -11.19 -12.94 11.68
CA VAL A 146 -9.87 -12.79 12.31
C VAL A 146 -8.74 -13.28 11.39
N VAL A 147 -8.93 -14.37 10.68
CA VAL A 147 -7.92 -14.94 9.76
C VAL A 147 -7.79 -14.09 8.50
N ARG A 148 -8.93 -13.61 7.95
CA ARG A 148 -9.01 -12.83 6.70
C ARG A 148 -9.32 -11.36 6.95
N ARG A 149 -8.67 -10.77 7.91
CA ARG A 149 -8.97 -9.47 8.52
C ARG A 149 -8.87 -8.23 7.62
N GLY A 150 -8.54 -8.39 6.33
CA GLY A 150 -8.41 -7.25 5.42
C GLY A 150 -7.08 -6.50 5.55
N HIS A 151 -7.02 -5.25 5.04
CA HIS A 151 -5.83 -4.42 5.03
C HIS A 151 -5.86 -3.32 6.10
N PHE A 152 -4.68 -2.75 6.41
CA PHE A 152 -4.47 -1.71 7.43
C PHE A 152 -4.12 -0.33 6.84
N LEU A 153 -4.25 -0.14 5.53
CA LEU A 153 -3.89 1.10 4.85
C LEU A 153 -4.68 2.34 5.34
N LEU A 154 -5.85 2.12 5.95
CA LEU A 154 -6.72 3.17 6.48
C LEU A 154 -6.79 3.13 8.02
N GLU A 155 -5.73 2.70 8.70
CA GLU A 155 -5.70 2.52 10.15
C GLU A 155 -6.07 3.81 10.92
N ASN A 156 -5.68 4.96 10.39
CA ASN A 156 -5.93 6.27 10.99
C ASN A 156 -7.23 6.95 10.50
N GLN A 157 -8.07 6.24 9.75
CA GLN A 157 -9.35 6.77 9.27
C GLN A 157 -10.50 6.04 9.96
N ASN A 158 -11.54 6.80 10.31
CA ASN A 158 -12.75 6.23 10.89
C ASN A 158 -13.61 5.59 9.78
N VAL A 159 -13.24 4.36 9.39
CA VAL A 159 -13.98 3.59 8.39
C VAL A 159 -15.00 2.70 9.08
N SER A 160 -16.28 2.93 8.79
CA SER A 160 -17.40 2.12 9.27
C SER A 160 -18.41 1.86 8.15
N SER A 161 -19.32 0.93 8.36
CA SER A 161 -20.42 0.64 7.42
C SER A 161 -21.40 1.82 7.21
N THR A 162 -21.34 2.85 8.07
CA THR A 162 -22.18 4.03 8.02
C THR A 162 -21.45 5.27 7.49
N ASN A 163 -20.12 5.22 7.34
CA ASN A 163 -19.31 6.40 7.04
C ASN A 163 -18.39 6.12 5.83
N SER A 164 -18.95 6.26 4.63
CA SER A 164 -18.15 6.30 3.37
C SER A 164 -18.38 7.66 2.70
N ASP A 165 -17.77 8.69 3.27
CA ASP A 165 -17.86 10.04 2.72
C ASP A 165 -16.88 10.21 1.56
N ILE A 166 -17.37 9.89 0.36
CA ILE A 166 -16.58 9.99 -0.86
C ILE A 166 -16.30 11.45 -1.23
N ASP A 167 -17.25 12.34 -0.95
CA ASP A 167 -17.13 13.75 -1.31
C ASP A 167 -15.99 14.42 -0.54
N THR A 168 -15.87 14.11 0.75
CA THR A 168 -14.70 14.54 1.56
C THR A 168 -13.38 13.98 1.01
N GLN A 169 -13.35 12.70 0.56
CA GLN A 169 -12.13 12.13 -0.01
C GLN A 169 -11.76 12.74 -1.37
N VAL A 170 -12.74 13.09 -2.18
CA VAL A 170 -12.53 13.80 -3.46
C VAL A 170 -11.98 15.20 -3.20
N ALA A 171 -12.55 15.93 -2.25
CA ALA A 171 -12.08 17.27 -1.87
C ALA A 171 -10.65 17.23 -1.32
N ASN A 172 -10.35 16.30 -0.41
CA ASN A 172 -9.01 16.10 0.14
C ASN A 172 -7.99 15.74 -0.96
N TYR A 173 -8.37 14.86 -1.89
CA TYR A 173 -7.47 14.51 -3.00
C TYR A 173 -7.18 15.70 -3.91
N ALA A 174 -8.19 16.52 -4.19
CA ALA A 174 -8.03 17.75 -4.97
C ALA A 174 -7.07 18.74 -4.27
N GLU A 175 -7.22 18.96 -2.97
CA GLU A 175 -6.35 19.82 -2.17
C GLU A 175 -4.89 19.34 -2.19
N VAL A 176 -4.68 18.03 -1.99
CA VAL A 176 -3.34 17.42 -2.05
C VAL A 176 -2.71 17.55 -3.44
N LEU A 177 -3.49 17.39 -4.51
CA LEU A 177 -3.00 17.59 -5.87
C LEU A 177 -2.61 19.04 -6.13
N VAL A 178 -3.42 20.01 -5.72
CA VAL A 178 -3.12 21.44 -5.87
C VAL A 178 -1.81 21.79 -5.18
N SER A 179 -1.67 21.42 -3.90
CA SER A 179 -0.43 21.63 -3.14
C SER A 179 0.77 20.96 -3.81
N TYR A 180 0.61 19.72 -4.29
CA TYR A 180 1.68 19.00 -4.96
C TYR A 180 2.15 19.67 -6.24
N PHE A 181 1.22 20.11 -7.08
CA PHE A 181 1.54 20.77 -8.35
C PHE A 181 2.21 22.13 -8.12
N GLU A 182 1.71 22.93 -7.18
CA GLU A 182 2.30 24.24 -6.86
C GLU A 182 3.68 24.10 -6.19
N ASP A 183 3.83 23.20 -5.20
CA ASP A 183 5.05 23.10 -4.40
C ASP A 183 6.16 22.29 -5.07
N THR A 184 5.82 21.31 -5.92
CA THR A 184 6.78 20.35 -6.47
C THR A 184 7.04 20.57 -7.96
N LEU A 185 6.00 20.85 -8.74
CA LEU A 185 6.09 20.99 -10.19
C LEU A 185 6.18 22.45 -10.65
N ASP A 186 5.89 23.42 -9.80
CA ASP A 186 5.72 24.85 -10.15
C ASP A 186 4.66 25.02 -11.26
N GLU A 187 3.62 24.21 -11.22
CA GLU A 187 2.51 24.14 -12.15
C GLU A 187 1.19 24.31 -11.38
N ARG A 188 0.10 24.56 -12.06
CA ARG A 188 -1.23 24.64 -11.46
C ARG A 188 -2.12 23.54 -12.01
N ILE A 189 -2.84 22.87 -11.12
CA ILE A 189 -3.87 21.92 -11.48
C ILE A 189 -5.23 22.41 -10.96
N GLU A 190 -6.23 22.33 -11.81
CA GLU A 190 -7.63 22.56 -11.42
C GLU A 190 -8.42 21.27 -11.61
N LEU A 191 -9.19 20.89 -10.59
CA LEU A 191 -10.10 19.76 -10.64
C LEU A 191 -11.53 20.26 -10.42
N SER A 192 -12.35 20.16 -11.45
CA SER A 192 -13.78 20.52 -11.41
C SER A 192 -14.58 19.45 -10.65
N LEU A 193 -14.80 19.65 -9.36
CA LEU A 193 -15.51 18.69 -8.49
C LEU A 193 -16.96 18.48 -8.95
N GLU A 194 -17.62 19.52 -9.49
CA GLU A 194 -18.99 19.47 -9.99
C GLU A 194 -19.15 18.56 -11.23
N ALA A 195 -18.04 18.29 -11.93
CA ALA A 195 -18.02 17.40 -13.08
C ALA A 195 -17.88 15.91 -12.73
N LEU A 196 -17.68 15.60 -11.44
CA LEU A 196 -17.49 14.25 -10.94
C LEU A 196 -18.80 13.69 -10.37
N ASP A 197 -19.36 12.67 -11.01
CA ASP A 197 -20.47 11.87 -10.47
C ASP A 197 -19.93 10.50 -10.04
N ILE A 198 -19.35 10.45 -8.86
CA ILE A 198 -18.73 9.24 -8.32
C ILE A 198 -19.73 8.54 -7.40
N ASN A 199 -20.30 7.47 -7.90
CA ASN A 199 -21.17 6.60 -7.14
C ASN A 199 -20.71 5.14 -7.21
N GLY A 200 -21.25 4.28 -6.36
CA GLY A 200 -20.86 2.88 -6.26
C GLY A 200 -21.06 2.05 -7.54
N ASN A 201 -21.76 2.56 -8.55
CA ASN A 201 -22.03 1.90 -9.81
C ASN A 201 -21.06 2.31 -10.93
N VAL A 202 -20.31 3.40 -10.75
CA VAL A 202 -19.31 3.88 -11.72
C VAL A 202 -18.23 2.81 -11.93
N THR A 203 -17.90 2.52 -13.19
CA THR A 203 -16.80 1.62 -13.52
C THR A 203 -15.45 2.33 -13.40
N ALA A 204 -14.36 1.55 -13.27
CA ALA A 204 -13.01 2.10 -13.28
C ALA A 204 -12.72 2.93 -14.54
N ARG A 205 -13.24 2.52 -15.69
CA ARG A 205 -13.06 3.23 -16.96
C ARG A 205 -13.83 4.56 -17.01
N GLU A 206 -15.02 4.59 -16.44
CA GLU A 206 -15.82 5.83 -16.33
C GLU A 206 -15.17 6.79 -15.33
N LEU A 207 -14.75 6.28 -14.17
CA LEU A 207 -14.03 7.06 -13.18
C LEU A 207 -12.77 7.70 -13.79
N GLN A 208 -11.97 6.90 -14.52
CA GLN A 208 -10.82 7.40 -15.28
C GLN A 208 -11.18 8.53 -16.25
N LYS A 209 -12.26 8.36 -17.02
CA LYS A 209 -12.71 9.37 -17.98
C LYS A 209 -13.22 10.63 -17.30
N GLN A 210 -13.99 10.49 -16.20
CA GLN A 210 -14.49 11.62 -15.43
C GLN A 210 -13.33 12.46 -14.89
N PHE A 211 -12.35 11.82 -14.22
CA PHE A 211 -11.17 12.50 -13.73
C PHE A 211 -10.36 13.15 -14.87
N ALA A 212 -10.13 12.43 -15.99
CA ALA A 212 -9.39 12.98 -17.12
C ALA A 212 -10.07 14.20 -17.75
N SER A 213 -11.41 14.27 -17.75
CA SER A 213 -12.16 15.41 -18.30
C SER A 213 -12.38 16.54 -17.30
N ALA A 214 -12.32 16.25 -16.01
CA ALA A 214 -12.49 17.24 -14.95
C ALA A 214 -11.21 18.01 -14.60
N MET A 215 -10.04 17.57 -15.10
CA MET A 215 -8.74 18.16 -14.77
C MET A 215 -8.19 19.04 -15.89
N CYS A 216 -7.59 20.16 -15.49
CA CYS A 216 -6.77 21.03 -16.33
C CYS A 216 -5.46 21.35 -15.61
N VAL A 217 -4.34 21.26 -16.33
CA VAL A 217 -3.02 21.60 -15.81
C VAL A 217 -2.46 22.76 -16.62
N SER A 218 -1.93 23.79 -15.96
CA SER A 218 -1.38 24.99 -16.57
C SER A 218 -0.08 25.42 -15.92
N GLY A 219 0.82 26.01 -16.72
CA GLY A 219 2.12 26.54 -16.28
C GLY A 219 2.85 27.18 -17.44
N ASP A 220 3.88 27.99 -17.15
CA ASP A 220 4.58 28.83 -18.17
C ASP A 220 5.26 28.01 -19.26
N ASP A 221 5.74 26.80 -18.97
CA ASP A 221 6.54 25.96 -19.87
C ASP A 221 5.88 24.60 -20.19
N ILE A 222 4.64 24.40 -19.84
CA ILE A 222 3.95 23.13 -20.06
C ILE A 222 3.64 22.91 -21.54
N GLN A 223 4.06 21.77 -22.05
CA GLN A 223 3.64 21.27 -23.36
C GLN A 223 2.34 20.48 -23.25
N LYS A 224 1.41 20.62 -24.20
CA LYS A 224 0.17 19.84 -24.26
C LYS A 224 0.37 18.31 -24.12
N LYS A 225 1.54 17.80 -24.49
CA LYS A 225 1.87 16.38 -24.36
C LYS A 225 2.16 16.01 -22.90
N THR A 226 2.85 16.87 -22.16
CA THR A 226 3.16 16.70 -20.72
C THR A 226 1.88 16.80 -19.91
N GLU A 227 1.07 17.84 -20.13
CA GLU A 227 -0.25 18.01 -19.52
C GLU A 227 -1.12 16.73 -19.66
N LYS A 228 -1.28 16.23 -20.89
CA LYS A 228 -2.04 15.00 -21.14
C LYS A 228 -1.47 13.77 -20.44
N ALA A 229 -0.14 13.68 -20.32
CA ALA A 229 0.51 12.58 -19.65
C ALA A 229 0.30 12.63 -18.12
N GLN A 230 0.36 13.81 -17.52
CA GLN A 230 0.10 14.05 -16.10
C GLN A 230 -1.37 13.75 -15.76
N ILE A 231 -2.31 14.34 -16.50
CA ILE A 231 -3.75 14.05 -16.34
C ILE A 231 -4.04 12.56 -16.44
N LYS A 232 -3.44 11.91 -17.46
CA LYS A 232 -3.59 10.46 -17.62
C LYS A 232 -3.06 9.68 -16.43
N ALA A 233 -1.88 10.03 -15.93
CA ALA A 233 -1.27 9.33 -14.78
C ALA A 233 -2.16 9.44 -13.53
N ILE A 234 -2.70 10.62 -13.24
CA ILE A 234 -3.60 10.86 -12.11
C ILE A 234 -4.92 10.08 -12.28
N ALA A 235 -5.51 10.15 -13.47
CA ALA A 235 -6.77 9.44 -13.76
C ALA A 235 -6.60 7.91 -13.71
N ASP A 236 -5.47 7.38 -14.23
CA ASP A 236 -5.12 5.96 -14.14
C ASP A 236 -4.97 5.54 -12.67
N LEU A 237 -4.29 6.37 -11.86
CA LEU A 237 -4.06 6.10 -10.44
C LEU A 237 -5.37 5.95 -9.68
N VAL A 238 -6.24 6.97 -9.72
CA VAL A 238 -7.53 6.98 -9.01
C VAL A 238 -8.44 5.84 -9.45
N ALA A 239 -8.41 5.47 -10.72
CA ALA A 239 -9.20 4.35 -11.24
C ALA A 239 -8.63 2.96 -10.90
N GLY A 240 -7.44 2.90 -10.27
CA GLY A 240 -6.77 1.64 -9.91
C GLY A 240 -6.05 0.96 -11.08
N TYR A 241 -5.79 1.68 -12.17
CA TYR A 241 -4.94 1.20 -13.26
C TYR A 241 -3.45 1.39 -12.94
N LYS A 242 -2.59 0.75 -13.72
CA LYS A 242 -1.14 0.96 -13.64
C LYS A 242 -0.78 2.34 -14.19
N ALA A 243 -0.46 3.28 -13.29
CA ALA A 243 -0.08 4.65 -13.61
C ALA A 243 1.43 4.79 -13.83
N ASP A 244 1.83 5.61 -14.77
CA ASP A 244 3.21 6.02 -14.99
C ASP A 244 3.46 7.32 -14.24
N LEU A 245 4.05 7.21 -13.06
CA LEU A 245 4.25 8.33 -12.14
C LEU A 245 5.50 9.16 -12.47
N THR A 246 6.33 8.71 -13.43
CA THR A 246 7.55 9.43 -13.84
C THR A 246 7.24 10.87 -14.31
N VAL A 247 6.07 11.07 -14.95
CA VAL A 247 5.63 12.37 -15.46
C VAL A 247 5.21 13.36 -14.37
N LEU A 248 5.05 12.86 -13.14
CA LEU A 248 4.70 13.68 -11.97
C LEU A 248 5.92 14.05 -11.11
N VAL A 249 7.12 13.58 -11.44
CA VAL A 249 8.31 13.84 -10.64
C VAL A 249 9.34 14.58 -11.49
N PRO A 250 9.76 15.79 -11.09
CA PRO A 250 10.81 16.53 -11.80
C PRO A 250 12.11 15.71 -11.80
N ASP A 251 12.74 15.60 -12.94
CA ASP A 251 14.09 15.01 -13.13
C ASP A 251 14.26 13.58 -12.62
N ALA A 252 13.16 12.84 -12.47
CA ALA A 252 13.23 11.47 -11.99
C ALA A 252 13.77 10.49 -13.04
N GLU A 253 14.62 9.58 -12.59
CA GLU A 253 14.81 8.31 -13.31
C GLU A 253 13.46 7.61 -13.45
N LYS A 254 13.34 6.77 -14.49
CA LYS A 254 12.08 6.08 -14.79
C LYS A 254 11.56 5.28 -13.60
N LEU A 255 10.43 5.71 -13.06
CA LEU A 255 9.75 5.01 -11.97
C LEU A 255 9.01 3.76 -12.47
N PRO A 256 8.85 2.73 -11.64
CA PRO A 256 7.99 1.60 -11.94
C PRO A 256 6.53 2.05 -12.06
N LYS A 257 5.75 1.38 -12.92
CA LYS A 257 4.30 1.64 -13.01
C LYS A 257 3.59 1.02 -11.82
N VAL A 258 2.86 1.82 -11.09
CA VAL A 258 2.17 1.45 -9.85
C VAL A 258 0.66 1.45 -10.05
N SER A 259 -0.03 0.58 -9.34
CA SER A 259 -1.49 0.53 -9.24
C SER A 259 -1.91 0.51 -7.78
N ILE A 260 -2.80 1.42 -7.38
CA ILE A 260 -3.36 1.43 -6.01
C ILE A 260 -4.32 0.26 -5.74
N SER A 261 -4.75 -0.46 -6.76
CA SER A 261 -5.54 -1.69 -6.59
C SER A 261 -4.71 -2.89 -6.14
N ASP A 262 -3.38 -2.81 -6.23
CA ASP A 262 -2.43 -3.83 -5.81
C ASP A 262 -1.72 -3.32 -4.54
N GLY A 263 -2.32 -3.59 -3.38
CA GLY A 263 -1.87 -3.07 -2.10
C GLY A 263 -0.45 -3.51 -1.74
N ASP A 264 -0.09 -4.78 -2.02
CA ASP A 264 1.25 -5.31 -1.72
C ASP A 264 2.31 -4.61 -2.58
N ALA A 265 2.04 -4.41 -3.87
CA ALA A 265 2.95 -3.69 -4.78
C ALA A 265 3.05 -2.19 -4.44
N LEU A 266 1.95 -1.58 -3.98
CA LEU A 266 1.95 -0.19 -3.52
C LEU A 266 2.77 -0.03 -2.24
N GLU A 267 2.62 -0.92 -1.26
CA GLU A 267 3.42 -0.90 -0.02
C GLU A 267 4.91 -1.06 -0.33
N GLU A 268 5.29 -1.98 -1.22
CA GLU A 268 6.68 -2.16 -1.65
C GLU A 268 7.22 -0.91 -2.36
N PHE A 269 6.42 -0.30 -3.24
CA PHE A 269 6.81 0.93 -3.92
C PHE A 269 7.00 2.10 -2.95
N LEU A 270 6.07 2.29 -2.00
CA LEU A 270 6.14 3.35 -0.99
C LEU A 270 7.38 3.19 -0.09
N ALA A 271 7.75 1.94 0.25
CA ALA A 271 8.89 1.68 1.11
C ALA A 271 10.27 1.81 0.40
N ASP A 272 10.36 1.37 -0.86
CA ASP A 272 11.67 1.16 -1.50
C ASP A 272 12.01 2.20 -2.59
N SER A 273 11.00 2.79 -3.26
CA SER A 273 11.26 3.51 -4.53
C SER A 273 10.43 4.78 -4.74
N CYS A 274 9.50 5.09 -3.81
CA CYS A 274 8.62 6.24 -3.96
C CYS A 274 9.36 7.53 -3.58
N PRO A 275 9.37 8.57 -4.43
CA PRO A 275 9.79 9.90 -4.02
C PRO A 275 8.89 10.43 -2.90
N ASP A 276 9.50 11.00 -1.85
CA ASP A 276 8.79 11.50 -0.67
C ASP A 276 7.68 12.49 -1.02
N SER A 277 7.89 13.31 -2.05
CA SER A 277 6.89 14.28 -2.53
C SER A 277 5.62 13.63 -3.09
N LEU A 278 5.70 12.41 -3.64
CA LEU A 278 4.54 11.68 -4.17
C LEU A 278 3.73 10.93 -3.11
N VAL A 279 4.29 10.68 -1.94
CA VAL A 279 3.62 9.89 -0.89
C VAL A 279 2.25 10.46 -0.52
N PRO A 280 2.08 11.78 -0.25
CA PRO A 280 0.77 12.36 0.05
C PRO A 280 -0.25 12.13 -1.08
N VAL A 281 0.16 12.27 -2.34
CA VAL A 281 -0.69 12.07 -3.52
C VAL A 281 -1.16 10.61 -3.60
N LEU A 282 -0.26 9.65 -3.39
CA LEU A 282 -0.58 8.23 -3.40
C LEU A 282 -1.50 7.82 -2.26
N MET A 283 -1.26 8.35 -1.06
CA MET A 283 -2.11 8.06 0.11
C MET A 283 -3.51 8.64 -0.05
N ALA A 284 -3.64 9.87 -0.54
CA ALA A 284 -4.93 10.48 -0.81
C ALA A 284 -5.68 9.76 -1.96
N ALA A 285 -4.98 9.36 -3.02
CA ALA A 285 -5.55 8.54 -4.09
C ALA A 285 -6.03 7.17 -3.58
N GLN A 286 -5.25 6.54 -2.70
CA GLN A 286 -5.63 5.26 -2.07
C GLN A 286 -6.88 5.41 -1.19
N ALA A 287 -6.98 6.47 -0.41
CA ALA A 287 -8.14 6.76 0.41
C ALA A 287 -9.40 6.95 -0.45
N LEU A 288 -9.30 7.76 -1.52
CA LEU A 288 -10.38 7.98 -2.48
C LEU A 288 -10.80 6.68 -3.18
N TYR A 289 -9.85 5.92 -3.70
CA TYR A 289 -10.10 4.62 -4.35
C TYR A 289 -10.84 3.66 -3.40
N THR A 290 -10.39 3.58 -2.15
CA THR A 290 -11.00 2.70 -1.15
C THR A 290 -12.41 3.15 -0.82
N SER A 291 -12.65 4.45 -0.61
CA SER A 291 -13.98 5.00 -0.34
C SER A 291 -14.95 4.75 -1.50
N TRP A 292 -14.51 4.93 -2.73
CA TRP A 292 -15.31 4.59 -3.92
C TRP A 292 -15.67 3.09 -3.96
N LYS A 293 -14.71 2.20 -3.71
CA LYS A 293 -14.97 0.74 -3.66
C LYS A 293 -15.91 0.38 -2.52
N LEU A 294 -15.72 0.97 -1.34
CA LEU A 294 -16.58 0.74 -0.18
C LEU A 294 -18.01 1.19 -0.43
N GLN A 295 -18.21 2.37 -1.03
CA GLN A 295 -19.55 2.85 -1.39
C GLN A 295 -20.27 1.82 -2.29
N GLY A 296 -19.60 1.27 -3.30
CA GLY A 296 -20.16 0.22 -4.14
C GLY A 296 -20.48 -1.08 -3.41
N MET A 297 -19.69 -1.44 -2.38
CA MET A 297 -19.93 -2.64 -1.57
C MET A 297 -21.03 -2.45 -0.53
N LEU A 298 -21.18 -1.25 0.03
CA LEU A 298 -22.10 -0.94 1.13
C LEU A 298 -23.44 -0.34 0.65
N SER A 299 -23.67 -0.29 -0.66
CA SER A 299 -24.90 0.28 -1.26
C SER A 299 -26.10 -0.66 -1.28
N TYR A 300 -25.92 -1.96 -1.07
CA TYR A 300 -26.99 -2.96 -1.15
C TYR A 300 -27.86 -3.04 0.11
N ALA A 301 -27.30 -2.71 1.27
CA ALA A 301 -27.99 -2.58 2.55
C ALA A 301 -27.39 -1.39 3.33
N PRO A 302 -27.71 -0.14 2.95
CA PRO A 302 -27.12 1.06 3.54
C PRO A 302 -27.29 1.12 5.05
N GLY A 303 -26.24 1.50 5.79
CA GLY A 303 -26.23 1.59 7.25
C GLY A 303 -26.17 0.24 8.00
N LYS A 304 -26.13 -0.87 7.25
CA LYS A 304 -25.93 -2.21 7.80
C LYS A 304 -24.47 -2.66 7.64
N SER A 305 -24.07 -3.71 8.38
CA SER A 305 -22.71 -4.23 8.31
C SER A 305 -22.31 -4.73 6.91
N LEU A 306 -21.01 -4.94 6.72
CA LEU A 306 -20.46 -5.54 5.51
C LEU A 306 -21.19 -6.84 5.12
N SER A 307 -21.41 -7.74 6.07
CA SER A 307 -22.06 -9.05 5.81
C SER A 307 -23.51 -8.88 5.35
N HIS A 308 -24.27 -7.93 5.89
CA HIS A 308 -25.61 -7.63 5.38
C HIS A 308 -25.59 -7.17 3.93
N ASN A 309 -24.65 -6.32 3.58
CA ASN A 309 -24.49 -5.84 2.20
C ASN A 309 -24.10 -6.97 1.25
N GLN A 310 -23.23 -7.89 1.69
CA GLN A 310 -22.84 -9.07 0.91
C GLN A 310 -24.03 -10.04 0.71
N VAL A 311 -24.87 -10.24 1.72
CA VAL A 311 -26.10 -11.06 1.61
C VAL A 311 -27.07 -10.40 0.64
N ALA A 312 -27.36 -9.12 0.79
CA ALA A 312 -28.26 -8.40 -0.10
C ALA A 312 -27.76 -8.43 -1.55
N GLN A 313 -26.48 -8.23 -1.78
CA GLN A 313 -25.86 -8.35 -3.11
C GLN A 313 -25.97 -9.77 -3.65
N HIS A 314 -25.74 -10.81 -2.84
CA HIS A 314 -25.89 -12.20 -3.22
C HIS A 314 -27.32 -12.51 -3.69
N ASP A 315 -28.32 -12.00 -2.98
CA ASP A 315 -29.74 -12.20 -3.31
C ASP A 315 -30.10 -11.50 -4.63
N VAL A 316 -29.65 -10.27 -4.83
CA VAL A 316 -29.80 -9.53 -6.11
C VAL A 316 -29.14 -10.32 -7.24
N TYR A 317 -27.91 -10.76 -7.04
CA TYR A 317 -27.17 -11.56 -8.02
C TYR A 317 -27.91 -12.86 -8.35
N GLY A 318 -28.43 -13.57 -7.34
CA GLY A 318 -29.21 -14.79 -7.54
C GLY A 318 -30.50 -14.60 -8.32
N LYS A 319 -31.22 -13.47 -8.08
CA LYS A 319 -32.41 -13.08 -8.85
C LYS A 319 -32.07 -12.74 -10.32
N GLN A 320 -31.04 -11.96 -10.53
CA GLN A 320 -30.57 -11.56 -11.86
C GLN A 320 -30.10 -12.78 -12.67
N LEU A 321 -29.37 -13.69 -12.04
CA LEU A 321 -28.92 -14.91 -12.71
C LEU A 321 -30.09 -15.84 -13.07
N ARG A 322 -31.08 -15.98 -12.20
CA ARG A 322 -32.31 -16.74 -12.54
C ARG A 322 -33.01 -16.10 -13.74
N MET A 323 -33.23 -14.79 -13.71
CA MET A 323 -33.85 -14.06 -14.83
C MET A 323 -33.10 -14.30 -16.13
N LEU A 324 -31.77 -14.21 -16.15
CA LEU A 324 -30.97 -14.48 -17.36
C LEU A 324 -31.13 -15.94 -17.84
N LYS A 325 -31.13 -16.90 -16.91
CA LYS A 325 -31.32 -18.32 -17.24
C LYS A 325 -32.73 -18.63 -17.78
N ASP A 326 -33.75 -18.06 -17.17
CA ASP A 326 -35.14 -18.25 -17.57
C ASP A 326 -35.42 -17.65 -18.95
N LEU A 327 -34.88 -16.46 -19.21
CA LEU A 327 -34.91 -15.86 -20.54
C LEU A 327 -34.18 -16.75 -21.58
N ALA A 328 -33.02 -17.27 -21.23
CA ALA A 328 -32.27 -18.13 -22.14
C ALA A 328 -32.96 -19.50 -22.35
N LEU A 329 -33.59 -20.10 -21.35
CA LEU A 329 -34.41 -21.29 -21.52
C LEU A 329 -35.60 -21.01 -22.46
N LYS A 330 -36.30 -19.87 -22.25
CA LYS A 330 -37.48 -19.50 -23.01
C LYS A 330 -37.15 -19.21 -24.48
N TYR A 331 -36.13 -18.41 -24.73
CA TYR A 331 -35.87 -17.85 -26.06
C TYR A 331 -34.74 -18.55 -26.83
N VAL A 332 -33.69 -18.98 -26.16
CA VAL A 332 -32.56 -19.69 -26.79
C VAL A 332 -32.83 -21.18 -26.88
N ALA A 333 -33.13 -21.82 -25.75
CA ALA A 333 -33.47 -23.25 -25.74
C ALA A 333 -34.93 -23.56 -26.18
N LYS A 334 -35.75 -22.52 -26.39
CA LYS A 334 -37.17 -22.62 -26.80
C LYS A 334 -37.97 -23.61 -25.97
N GLN A 335 -37.84 -23.52 -24.65
CA GLN A 335 -38.53 -24.40 -23.70
C GLN A 335 -40.03 -24.17 -23.77
N ASP A 336 -40.80 -25.25 -24.03
CA ASP A 336 -42.25 -25.23 -24.01
C ASP A 336 -42.83 -25.35 -22.59
N ALA A 337 -44.16 -25.24 -22.44
CA ALA A 337 -44.86 -25.37 -21.17
C ALA A 337 -44.71 -26.75 -20.52
N ASN A 338 -44.34 -27.78 -21.27
CA ASN A 338 -44.12 -29.14 -20.78
C ASN A 338 -42.66 -29.40 -20.43
N GLY A 339 -41.77 -28.39 -20.58
CA GLY A 339 -40.34 -28.48 -20.33
C GLY A 339 -39.50 -29.08 -21.45
N ASN A 340 -40.08 -29.34 -22.64
CA ASN A 340 -39.34 -29.78 -23.81
C ASN A 340 -38.51 -28.61 -24.35
N VAL A 341 -37.33 -28.91 -24.86
CA VAL A 341 -36.37 -27.90 -25.37
C VAL A 341 -35.97 -28.25 -26.82
N ASP A 342 -35.66 -27.21 -27.60
CA ASP A 342 -34.96 -27.38 -28.88
C ASP A 342 -33.53 -27.87 -28.64
N GLU A 343 -33.14 -28.92 -29.37
CA GLU A 343 -31.85 -29.57 -29.10
C GLU A 343 -30.65 -28.66 -29.36
N ASP A 344 -30.67 -27.90 -30.44
CA ASP A 344 -29.54 -27.02 -30.81
C ASP A 344 -29.52 -25.76 -29.93
N GLY A 345 -30.65 -25.16 -29.65
CA GLY A 345 -30.77 -24.03 -28.74
C GLY A 345 -30.35 -24.39 -27.30
N PHE A 346 -30.68 -25.64 -26.86
CA PHE A 346 -30.22 -26.09 -25.54
C PHE A 346 -28.71 -26.37 -25.50
N LYS A 347 -28.07 -26.74 -26.60
CA LYS A 347 -26.62 -26.82 -26.72
C LYS A 347 -25.99 -25.45 -26.51
N ASP A 348 -26.57 -24.40 -27.06
CA ASP A 348 -26.10 -23.03 -26.89
C ASP A 348 -26.30 -22.54 -25.43
N TYR A 349 -27.44 -22.87 -24.82
CA TYR A 349 -27.65 -22.64 -23.38
C TYR A 349 -26.57 -23.32 -22.53
N VAL A 350 -26.27 -24.60 -22.78
CA VAL A 350 -25.24 -25.36 -22.03
C VAL A 350 -23.84 -24.81 -22.29
N ARG A 351 -23.54 -24.36 -23.51
CA ARG A 351 -22.26 -23.70 -23.80
C ARG A 351 -22.08 -22.43 -22.97
N PHE A 352 -23.16 -21.67 -22.76
CA PHE A 352 -23.10 -20.40 -22.04
C PHE A 352 -23.08 -20.60 -20.53
N PHE A 353 -23.98 -21.44 -19.99
CA PHE A 353 -24.15 -21.58 -18.52
C PHE A 353 -23.43 -22.80 -17.92
N GLY A 354 -22.86 -23.67 -18.73
CA GLY A 354 -22.41 -24.97 -18.31
C GLY A 354 -23.55 -26.00 -18.19
N GLY A 355 -23.20 -27.29 -18.14
CA GLY A 355 -24.17 -28.35 -17.97
C GLY A 355 -24.83 -28.35 -16.61
N PRO A 356 -26.08 -28.80 -16.45
CA PRO A 356 -26.72 -28.97 -15.15
C PRO A 356 -25.93 -29.96 -14.30
N LYS A 357 -25.60 -29.59 -13.09
CA LYS A 357 -25.20 -30.55 -12.04
C LYS A 357 -26.40 -31.42 -11.76
N ARG A 358 -26.24 -32.73 -11.97
CA ARG A 358 -27.33 -33.69 -11.94
C ARG A 358 -27.54 -34.37 -10.63
N GLU A 359 -28.80 -34.62 -10.32
CA GLU A 359 -29.24 -35.85 -9.70
C GLU A 359 -30.18 -36.67 -10.63
N ASP A 360 -30.88 -36.11 -11.63
CA ASP A 360 -31.81 -36.84 -12.48
C ASP A 360 -31.82 -36.45 -13.95
N GLY A 361 -31.36 -37.34 -14.78
CA GLY A 361 -31.96 -37.66 -16.09
C GLY A 361 -31.47 -37.03 -17.35
N TYR A 362 -30.86 -35.82 -17.43
CA TYR A 362 -30.42 -35.23 -18.69
C TYR A 362 -28.91 -35.26 -18.85
N ARG A 363 -28.40 -36.18 -19.70
CA ARG A 363 -27.00 -36.17 -20.12
C ARG A 363 -26.91 -35.47 -21.47
N TYR A 364 -26.25 -34.32 -21.49
CA TYR A 364 -25.68 -33.77 -22.71
C TYR A 364 -24.18 -34.15 -22.79
N ASP A 365 -23.89 -35.44 -22.72
CA ASP A 365 -22.55 -36.01 -22.79
C ASP A 365 -21.82 -35.74 -24.13
N LYS A 366 -22.55 -35.17 -25.13
CA LYS A 366 -22.04 -34.96 -26.49
C LYS A 366 -21.72 -33.49 -26.83
N VAL A 367 -22.03 -32.53 -26.00
CA VAL A 367 -21.67 -31.14 -26.30
C VAL A 367 -20.23 -30.92 -25.83
N GLN A 368 -19.28 -31.01 -26.75
CA GLN A 368 -17.88 -30.61 -26.46
C GLN A 368 -17.79 -29.10 -26.37
N VAL A 369 -17.80 -28.57 -25.16
CA VAL A 369 -17.46 -27.19 -24.88
C VAL A 369 -15.94 -27.07 -25.04
N LYS A 370 -15.48 -26.13 -25.89
CA LYS A 370 -14.03 -25.90 -26.02
C LYS A 370 -13.41 -25.56 -24.66
N LYS A 371 -12.21 -26.05 -24.38
CA LYS A 371 -11.53 -25.88 -23.10
C LYS A 371 -11.41 -24.41 -22.67
N GLN A 372 -11.32 -23.48 -23.61
CA GLN A 372 -11.31 -22.04 -23.38
C GLN A 372 -12.68 -21.47 -22.95
N ASP A 373 -13.77 -22.16 -23.28
CA ASP A 373 -15.14 -21.75 -22.97
C ASP A 373 -15.67 -22.50 -21.73
N SER A 374 -14.86 -23.37 -21.14
CA SER A 374 -15.21 -24.09 -19.91
C SER A 374 -15.08 -23.17 -18.70
N PRO A 375 -15.96 -23.26 -17.69
CA PRO A 375 -15.83 -22.53 -16.46
C PRO A 375 -14.52 -22.95 -15.75
N LYS A 376 -13.55 -22.04 -15.66
CA LYS A 376 -12.25 -22.33 -15.04
C LYS A 376 -12.30 -22.42 -13.51
N ASN A 377 -13.32 -21.82 -12.89
CA ASN A 377 -13.52 -21.84 -11.45
C ASN A 377 -15.00 -22.02 -11.12
N ASN A 378 -15.29 -22.58 -9.97
CA ASN A 378 -16.59 -22.80 -9.38
C ASN A 378 -17.43 -21.54 -9.10
N MET A 379 -17.30 -20.50 -9.89
CA MET A 379 -18.24 -19.38 -9.82
C MET A 379 -19.66 -19.78 -10.24
N GLY A 380 -19.84 -21.00 -10.76
CA GLY A 380 -21.07 -21.80 -10.77
C GLY A 380 -22.22 -21.30 -11.63
N TYR A 381 -22.06 -20.14 -12.31
CA TYR A 381 -23.20 -19.44 -12.86
C TYR A 381 -23.25 -19.41 -14.38
N THR A 382 -22.10 -19.26 -15.00
CA THR A 382 -21.98 -19.27 -16.46
C THR A 382 -20.76 -20.07 -16.90
N ALA A 383 -20.71 -20.52 -18.15
CA ALA A 383 -19.54 -21.15 -18.73
C ALA A 383 -18.36 -20.16 -18.93
N TYR A 384 -18.61 -18.88 -18.77
CA TYR A 384 -17.61 -17.82 -18.92
C TYR A 384 -17.03 -17.39 -17.59
N ASN A 385 -15.70 -17.30 -17.54
CA ASN A 385 -14.99 -16.79 -16.38
C ASN A 385 -15.02 -15.26 -16.40
N LEU A 386 -15.86 -14.65 -15.58
CA LEU A 386 -15.97 -13.20 -15.43
C LEU A 386 -14.67 -12.52 -14.93
N ASN A 387 -13.71 -13.28 -14.39
CA ASN A 387 -12.41 -12.74 -14.02
C ASN A 387 -11.47 -12.54 -15.22
N VAL A 388 -11.72 -13.26 -16.32
CA VAL A 388 -10.94 -13.17 -17.56
C VAL A 388 -11.60 -12.25 -18.57
N LEU A 389 -12.94 -12.25 -18.56
CA LEU A 389 -13.74 -11.36 -19.40
C LEU A 389 -14.01 -10.06 -18.63
N GLY A 390 -13.74 -8.92 -19.24
CA GLY A 390 -14.25 -7.65 -18.74
C GLY A 390 -15.78 -7.66 -18.74
N TYR A 391 -16.38 -6.81 -17.90
CA TYR A 391 -17.83 -6.70 -17.78
C TYR A 391 -18.52 -6.40 -19.13
N GLU A 392 -17.96 -5.50 -19.91
CA GLU A 392 -18.47 -5.13 -21.25
C GLU A 392 -18.44 -6.32 -22.24
N GLU A 393 -17.39 -7.16 -22.18
CA GLU A 393 -17.30 -8.35 -23.03
C GLU A 393 -18.34 -9.39 -22.62
N PHE A 394 -18.61 -9.53 -21.32
CA PHE A 394 -19.68 -10.39 -20.83
C PHE A 394 -21.04 -9.90 -21.29
N ALA A 395 -21.34 -8.60 -21.19
CA ALA A 395 -22.58 -7.99 -21.68
C ALA A 395 -22.79 -8.24 -23.19
N LYS A 396 -21.75 -8.03 -24.01
CA LYS A 396 -21.78 -8.35 -25.44
C LYS A 396 -22.05 -9.82 -25.72
N ARG A 397 -21.51 -10.73 -24.91
CA ARG A 397 -21.80 -12.18 -25.11
C ARG A 397 -23.22 -12.55 -24.73
N VAL A 398 -23.80 -11.88 -23.73
CA VAL A 398 -25.23 -12.02 -23.43
C VAL A 398 -26.07 -11.48 -24.56
N GLU A 399 -25.75 -10.32 -25.10
CA GLU A 399 -26.44 -9.76 -26.28
C GLU A 399 -26.37 -10.71 -27.49
N LEU A 400 -25.19 -11.26 -27.77
CA LEU A 400 -25.00 -12.24 -28.86
C LEU A 400 -25.78 -13.54 -28.63
N LEU A 401 -25.97 -14.00 -27.39
CA LEU A 401 -26.75 -15.18 -27.05
C LEU A 401 -28.22 -15.02 -27.48
N PHE A 402 -28.75 -13.80 -27.41
CA PHE A 402 -30.14 -13.49 -27.73
C PHE A 402 -30.35 -12.85 -29.12
N LYS A 403 -29.28 -12.64 -29.89
CA LYS A 403 -29.27 -11.83 -31.11
C LYS A 403 -30.35 -12.23 -32.14
N ASP A 404 -30.56 -13.52 -32.33
CA ASP A 404 -31.48 -14.06 -33.35
C ASP A 404 -32.76 -14.65 -32.71
N THR A 405 -33.20 -14.07 -31.59
CA THR A 405 -34.37 -14.52 -30.83
C THR A 405 -35.38 -13.38 -30.65
N ASP A 406 -36.64 -13.73 -30.38
CA ASP A 406 -37.72 -12.78 -30.06
C ASP A 406 -37.59 -12.19 -28.62
N ALA A 407 -36.49 -12.44 -27.91
CA ALA A 407 -36.24 -11.94 -26.56
C ALA A 407 -36.21 -10.40 -26.49
N VAL A 408 -35.81 -9.73 -27.58
CA VAL A 408 -35.72 -8.27 -27.67
C VAL A 408 -37.05 -7.53 -27.36
N ASP A 409 -38.19 -8.21 -27.54
CA ASP A 409 -39.51 -7.67 -27.26
C ASP A 409 -39.95 -7.94 -25.81
N ASP A 410 -39.32 -8.84 -25.10
CA ASP A 410 -39.62 -9.18 -23.71
C ASP A 410 -39.20 -8.03 -22.73
N SER A 411 -40.09 -7.68 -21.82
CA SER A 411 -39.86 -6.61 -20.87
C SER A 411 -38.69 -6.92 -19.87
N GLN A 412 -38.55 -8.20 -19.51
CA GLN A 412 -37.48 -8.62 -18.63
C GLN A 412 -36.10 -8.57 -19.35
N TYR A 413 -36.09 -8.88 -20.67
CA TYR A 413 -34.86 -8.70 -21.44
C TYR A 413 -34.45 -7.22 -21.53
N LYS A 414 -35.44 -6.33 -21.80
CA LYS A 414 -35.18 -4.88 -21.84
C LYS A 414 -34.65 -4.36 -20.50
N THR A 415 -35.25 -4.75 -19.38
CA THR A 415 -34.79 -4.43 -18.03
C THR A 415 -33.38 -4.96 -17.78
N MET A 416 -33.08 -6.17 -18.23
CA MET A 416 -31.74 -6.77 -18.11
C MET A 416 -30.71 -5.97 -18.91
N MET A 417 -31.00 -5.61 -20.13
CA MET A 417 -30.07 -4.86 -21.00
C MET A 417 -29.86 -3.43 -20.51
N GLU A 418 -30.88 -2.79 -19.97
CA GLU A 418 -30.77 -1.51 -19.30
C GLU A 418 -29.89 -1.59 -18.03
N ALA A 419 -30.08 -2.64 -17.25
CA ALA A 419 -29.21 -2.89 -16.10
C ALA A 419 -27.76 -3.22 -16.49
N PHE A 420 -27.51 -3.86 -17.65
CA PHE A 420 -26.16 -4.00 -18.20
C PHE A 420 -25.56 -2.65 -18.62
N ALA A 421 -26.34 -1.80 -19.29
CA ALA A 421 -25.90 -0.47 -19.71
C ALA A 421 -25.50 0.40 -18.50
N ASN A 422 -26.21 0.26 -17.39
CA ASN A 422 -25.93 0.93 -16.11
C ASN A 422 -24.92 0.18 -15.23
N HIS A 423 -24.23 -0.83 -15.75
CA HIS A 423 -23.29 -1.68 -15.02
C HIS A 423 -23.86 -2.28 -13.70
N ALA A 424 -25.16 -2.49 -13.63
CA ALA A 424 -25.87 -2.95 -12.43
C ALA A 424 -26.32 -4.44 -12.50
N PHE A 425 -26.07 -5.14 -13.61
CA PHE A 425 -26.48 -6.53 -13.77
C PHE A 425 -25.35 -7.51 -13.47
N LEU A 426 -25.58 -8.52 -12.65
CA LEU A 426 -24.61 -9.57 -12.25
C LEU A 426 -23.24 -9.02 -11.83
N ARG A 427 -23.22 -7.94 -11.04
CA ARG A 427 -21.99 -7.38 -10.51
C ARG A 427 -21.30 -8.37 -9.59
N ARG A 428 -19.97 -8.42 -9.71
CA ARG A 428 -19.14 -9.29 -8.86
C ARG A 428 -19.31 -8.95 -7.39
N ILE A 429 -19.57 -9.97 -6.56
CA ILE A 429 -19.60 -9.82 -5.11
C ILE A 429 -18.17 -9.64 -4.62
N HIS A 430 -17.92 -8.58 -3.88
CA HIS A 430 -16.62 -8.28 -3.31
C HIS A 430 -16.41 -9.06 -2.01
N THR A 431 -15.26 -9.72 -1.93
CA THR A 431 -14.78 -10.45 -0.77
C THR A 431 -13.31 -10.07 -0.51
N VAL A 432 -12.75 -10.46 0.61
CA VAL A 432 -11.34 -10.23 0.94
C VAL A 432 -10.38 -10.78 -0.13
N ASP A 433 -10.80 -11.83 -0.84
CA ASP A 433 -9.96 -12.47 -1.87
C ASP A 433 -9.94 -11.67 -3.20
N ASN A 434 -10.84 -10.71 -3.40
CA ASN A 434 -11.00 -9.99 -4.65
C ASN A 434 -11.17 -8.47 -4.52
N ALA A 435 -11.16 -7.95 -3.30
CA ALA A 435 -11.24 -6.53 -3.02
C ALA A 435 -10.45 -6.18 -1.76
N ALA A 436 -9.91 -4.97 -1.74
CA ALA A 436 -9.27 -4.42 -0.55
C ALA A 436 -10.36 -3.98 0.44
N ILE A 437 -10.63 -4.82 1.45
CA ILE A 437 -11.59 -4.51 2.52
C ILE A 437 -10.80 -4.07 3.75
N PRO A 438 -11.08 -2.90 4.34
CA PRO A 438 -10.43 -2.47 5.57
C PRO A 438 -10.76 -3.37 6.75
N TYR A 439 -9.78 -3.57 7.65
CA TYR A 439 -9.96 -4.41 8.83
C TYR A 439 -11.08 -3.93 9.77
N GLN A 440 -11.32 -2.61 9.80
CA GLN A 440 -12.37 -2.01 10.64
C GLN A 440 -13.76 -2.61 10.37
N LEU A 441 -14.08 -2.91 9.10
CA LEU A 441 -15.36 -3.53 8.75
C LEU A 441 -15.46 -4.98 9.24
N HIS A 442 -14.35 -5.72 9.25
CA HIS A 442 -14.31 -7.04 9.85
C HIS A 442 -14.46 -6.99 11.37
N ALA A 443 -13.79 -6.02 12.02
CA ALA A 443 -13.92 -5.80 13.45
C ALA A 443 -15.36 -5.40 13.84
N GLU A 444 -16.03 -4.59 13.02
CA GLU A 444 -17.44 -4.22 13.21
C GLU A 444 -18.36 -5.45 13.19
N VAL A 445 -18.19 -6.35 12.20
CA VAL A 445 -18.99 -7.59 12.11
C VAL A 445 -18.75 -8.47 13.33
N VAL A 446 -17.48 -8.69 13.72
CA VAL A 446 -17.14 -9.48 14.92
C VAL A 446 -17.75 -8.87 16.18
N ASN A 447 -17.65 -7.55 16.36
CA ASN A 447 -18.28 -6.87 17.50
C ASN A 447 -19.80 -7.11 17.55
N ARG A 448 -20.49 -6.95 16.42
CA ARG A 448 -21.96 -7.16 16.36
C ARG A 448 -22.35 -8.62 16.64
N ILE A 449 -21.55 -9.59 16.18
CA ILE A 449 -21.75 -11.00 16.52
C ILE A 449 -21.59 -11.21 18.03
N ILE A 450 -20.52 -10.64 18.63
CA ILE A 450 -20.27 -10.74 20.07
C ILE A 450 -21.36 -10.04 20.87
N ASP A 451 -21.83 -8.88 20.44
CA ASP A 451 -22.93 -8.14 21.10
C ASP A 451 -24.19 -8.97 21.17
N ASN A 452 -24.56 -9.64 20.08
CA ASN A 452 -25.77 -10.43 20.07
C ASN A 452 -25.60 -11.79 20.77
N GLN A 453 -24.61 -12.59 20.40
CA GLN A 453 -24.41 -13.92 20.94
C GLN A 453 -23.85 -13.92 22.37
N GLY A 454 -23.14 -12.86 22.77
CA GLY A 454 -22.67 -12.65 24.14
C GLY A 454 -23.81 -12.54 25.17
N ARG A 455 -25.03 -12.18 24.75
CA ARG A 455 -26.22 -12.22 25.60
C ARG A 455 -26.53 -13.63 26.12
N PHE A 456 -26.15 -14.63 25.37
CA PHE A 456 -26.36 -16.05 25.68
C PHE A 456 -25.09 -16.74 26.19
N TYR A 457 -23.92 -16.19 25.86
CA TYR A 457 -22.61 -16.73 26.18
C TYR A 457 -21.72 -15.68 26.85
N PRO A 458 -21.80 -15.45 28.19
CA PRO A 458 -21.01 -14.45 28.89
C PRO A 458 -19.49 -14.53 28.61
N TRP A 459 -18.94 -15.72 28.49
CA TRP A 459 -17.53 -15.93 28.16
C TRP A 459 -17.09 -15.26 26.85
N LEU A 460 -18.01 -15.08 25.91
CA LEU A 460 -17.73 -14.43 24.63
C LEU A 460 -17.56 -12.91 24.81
N ILE A 461 -18.28 -12.32 25.76
CA ILE A 461 -18.08 -10.92 26.16
C ILE A 461 -16.71 -10.77 26.83
N ASP A 462 -16.35 -11.68 27.74
CA ASP A 462 -15.05 -11.66 28.42
C ASP A 462 -13.88 -11.82 27.44
N ALA A 463 -14.06 -12.61 26.37
CA ALA A 463 -13.07 -12.82 25.33
C ALA A 463 -13.02 -11.69 24.27
N ARG A 464 -13.97 -10.74 24.27
CA ARG A 464 -14.10 -9.69 23.23
C ARG A 464 -12.81 -8.95 22.96
N GLU A 465 -12.23 -8.37 24.01
CA GLU A 465 -11.02 -7.57 23.89
C GLU A 465 -9.88 -8.37 23.25
N HIS A 466 -9.69 -9.59 23.71
CA HIS A 466 -8.66 -10.49 23.18
C HIS A 466 -8.91 -10.85 21.71
N ILE A 467 -10.15 -11.21 21.33
CA ILE A 467 -10.53 -11.53 19.95
C ILE A 467 -10.24 -10.34 19.03
N LEU A 468 -10.65 -9.15 19.44
CA LEU A 468 -10.41 -7.92 18.69
C LEU A 468 -8.92 -7.58 18.62
N LYS A 469 -8.18 -7.75 19.71
CA LYS A 469 -6.73 -7.57 19.73
C LYS A 469 -6.03 -8.52 18.75
N VAL A 470 -6.45 -9.78 18.65
CA VAL A 470 -5.92 -10.73 17.65
C VAL A 470 -6.27 -10.31 16.22
N LEU A 471 -7.48 -9.80 15.99
CA LEU A 471 -7.90 -9.29 14.69
C LEU A 471 -7.11 -8.04 14.27
N THR A 472 -6.95 -7.09 15.17
CA THR A 472 -6.33 -5.78 14.88
C THR A 472 -4.82 -5.76 15.08
N SER A 473 -4.23 -6.75 15.78
CA SER A 473 -2.81 -6.74 16.11
C SER A 473 -1.92 -6.68 14.88
N ARG A 474 -1.01 -5.72 14.89
CA ARG A 474 0.09 -5.59 13.94
C ARG A 474 1.37 -5.48 14.76
N ILE A 475 2.35 -6.37 14.50
CA ILE A 475 3.66 -6.22 15.12
C ILE A 475 4.35 -5.09 14.37
N PRO A 476 4.69 -3.99 15.04
CA PRO A 476 5.47 -2.94 14.41
C PRO A 476 6.82 -3.49 13.97
N TYR A 477 7.31 -3.01 12.83
CA TYR A 477 8.57 -3.48 12.26
C TYR A 477 9.76 -3.30 13.23
N TYR A 478 9.77 -2.19 13.97
CA TYR A 478 10.84 -1.89 14.94
C TYR A 478 10.90 -2.86 16.13
N VAL A 479 9.81 -3.56 16.46
CA VAL A 479 9.82 -4.58 17.52
C VAL A 479 10.64 -5.81 17.11
N GLY A 480 10.74 -6.07 15.79
CA GLY A 480 11.56 -7.16 15.28
C GLY A 480 10.96 -8.54 15.47
N PRO A 481 11.75 -9.61 15.26
CA PRO A 481 11.30 -10.97 15.45
C PRO A 481 11.06 -11.27 16.92
N LEU A 482 9.81 -11.61 17.27
CA LEU A 482 9.41 -11.94 18.66
C LEU A 482 10.01 -13.26 19.15
N ASP A 483 10.20 -14.20 18.23
CA ASP A 483 10.81 -15.51 18.48
C ASP A 483 12.31 -15.41 18.19
N SER A 484 13.03 -14.70 19.06
CA SER A 484 14.48 -14.78 19.05
C SER A 484 14.92 -15.96 19.91
N THR A 485 15.56 -16.92 19.29
CA THR A 485 16.22 -18.04 19.97
C THR A 485 17.37 -17.62 20.91
N ASP A 486 17.73 -16.35 20.86
CA ASP A 486 18.67 -15.73 21.80
C ASP A 486 17.98 -15.27 23.09
N HIS A 487 17.17 -16.13 23.69
CA HIS A 487 16.49 -15.94 24.98
C HIS A 487 17.32 -15.12 25.96
N GLY A 488 17.07 -13.82 26.05
CA GLY A 488 17.74 -12.92 27.01
C GLY A 488 19.25 -12.70 26.82
N LYS A 489 19.90 -13.30 25.83
CA LYS A 489 21.31 -13.09 25.51
C LYS A 489 21.56 -11.97 24.49
N ALA A 490 20.53 -11.32 24.00
CA ALA A 490 20.70 -10.04 23.37
C ALA A 490 21.20 -9.09 24.47
N GLY A 491 22.51 -9.00 24.63
CA GLY A 491 23.14 -8.06 25.54
C GLY A 491 22.64 -6.63 25.26
N GLU A 492 23.09 -5.66 26.02
CA GLU A 492 22.71 -4.24 25.88
C GLU A 492 22.72 -3.73 24.43
N ASN A 493 23.46 -4.40 23.53
CA ASN A 493 23.63 -4.04 22.13
C ASN A 493 22.81 -4.90 21.14
N GLY A 494 22.05 -5.90 21.58
CA GLY A 494 21.30 -6.82 20.71
C GLY A 494 22.20 -7.57 19.72
N THR A 495 21.68 -8.60 19.06
CA THR A 495 22.35 -9.22 17.90
C THR A 495 21.86 -8.60 16.59
N ARG A 496 22.58 -8.82 15.48
CA ARG A 496 22.18 -8.32 14.14
C ARG A 496 20.76 -8.76 13.73
N PHE A 497 20.19 -9.79 14.34
CA PHE A 497 18.92 -10.37 13.99
C PHE A 497 17.86 -10.28 15.09
N ALA A 498 18.24 -9.92 16.32
CA ALA A 498 17.35 -9.82 17.46
C ALA A 498 17.78 -8.63 18.33
N TRP A 499 16.95 -7.62 18.37
CA TRP A 499 17.17 -6.39 19.15
C TRP A 499 16.07 -6.16 20.19
N VAL A 500 15.10 -7.08 20.29
CA VAL A 500 14.00 -6.99 21.23
C VAL A 500 14.51 -7.09 22.67
N LYS A 501 14.20 -6.09 23.49
CA LYS A 501 14.48 -6.08 24.92
C LYS A 501 13.26 -6.55 25.69
N ARG A 502 13.43 -7.57 26.53
CA ARG A 502 12.38 -8.04 27.45
C ARG A 502 12.28 -7.12 28.67
N LEU A 503 11.06 -6.98 29.20
CA LEU A 503 10.88 -6.40 30.52
C LEU A 503 11.53 -7.29 31.60
N ALA A 504 12.01 -6.69 32.67
CA ALA A 504 12.62 -7.43 33.77
C ALA A 504 11.62 -8.43 34.37
N GLY A 505 12.05 -9.69 34.55
CA GLY A 505 11.19 -10.79 35.02
C GLY A 505 10.30 -11.46 33.97
N HIS A 506 10.41 -11.03 32.67
CA HIS A 506 9.65 -11.61 31.57
C HIS A 506 10.55 -12.33 30.55
N GLU A 507 11.76 -12.71 30.93
CA GLU A 507 12.76 -13.30 30.04
C GLU A 507 12.28 -14.61 29.41
N ASP A 508 11.55 -15.44 30.17
CA ASP A 508 11.03 -16.73 29.76
C ASP A 508 9.55 -16.68 29.32
N ALA A 509 8.94 -15.51 29.29
CA ALA A 509 7.53 -15.37 28.93
C ALA A 509 7.31 -15.71 27.45
N PHE A 510 6.20 -16.44 27.17
CA PHE A 510 5.75 -16.66 25.80
C PHE A 510 5.23 -15.34 25.22
N VAL A 511 5.87 -14.86 24.16
CA VAL A 511 5.50 -13.63 23.47
C VAL A 511 4.86 -13.92 22.12
N SER A 512 3.73 -13.30 21.89
CA SER A 512 2.92 -13.40 20.68
C SER A 512 2.65 -12.01 20.10
N PRO A 513 2.12 -11.92 18.86
CA PRO A 513 1.72 -10.64 18.27
C PRO A 513 0.67 -9.85 19.06
N TRP A 514 -0.04 -10.48 19.97
CA TRP A 514 -1.15 -9.88 20.74
C TRP A 514 -0.87 -9.72 22.25
N ASN A 515 0.32 -10.09 22.72
CA ASN A 515 0.74 -9.85 24.10
C ASN A 515 2.14 -9.27 24.23
N TYR A 516 2.79 -8.88 23.12
CA TYR A 516 4.18 -8.43 23.14
C TYR A 516 4.35 -7.15 23.97
N GLU A 517 3.34 -6.28 24.03
CA GLU A 517 3.37 -5.03 24.82
C GLU A 517 3.52 -5.30 26.31
N ASP A 518 3.00 -6.46 26.80
CA ASP A 518 3.06 -6.85 28.20
C ASP A 518 4.44 -7.43 28.60
N HIS A 519 5.29 -7.76 27.63
CA HIS A 519 6.53 -8.51 27.86
C HIS A 519 7.78 -7.84 27.29
N ILE A 520 7.63 -6.81 26.46
CA ILE A 520 8.73 -6.15 25.76
C ILE A 520 8.85 -4.70 26.26
N ASP A 521 10.07 -4.29 26.60
CA ASP A 521 10.42 -2.90 26.77
C ASP A 521 10.46 -2.21 25.40
N ILE A 522 9.35 -1.58 25.06
CA ILE A 522 9.11 -0.97 23.74
C ILE A 522 10.07 0.20 23.51
N ASP A 523 10.31 1.03 24.52
CA ASP A 523 11.16 2.21 24.41
C ASP A 523 12.62 1.83 24.15
N THR A 524 13.17 0.92 24.97
CA THR A 524 14.55 0.42 24.75
C THR A 524 14.68 -0.34 23.44
N THR A 525 13.66 -1.13 23.07
CA THR A 525 13.63 -1.85 21.79
C THR A 525 13.63 -0.88 20.60
N ALA A 526 12.87 0.22 20.68
CA ALA A 526 12.85 1.25 19.67
C ALA A 526 14.21 1.95 19.51
N GLU A 527 14.90 2.24 20.61
CA GLU A 527 16.26 2.82 20.57
C GLU A 527 17.28 1.87 19.94
N LEU A 528 17.23 0.60 20.33
CA LEU A 528 18.09 -0.43 19.72
C LEU A 528 17.80 -0.58 18.22
N PHE A 529 16.54 -0.44 17.83
CA PHE A 529 16.14 -0.48 16.43
C PHE A 529 16.68 0.73 15.65
N ILE A 530 16.59 1.96 16.20
CA ILE A 530 17.17 3.16 15.58
C ILE A 530 18.66 2.92 15.28
N ARG A 531 19.44 2.51 16.27
CA ARG A 531 20.88 2.20 16.09
C ARG A 531 21.14 1.14 15.03
N ARG A 532 20.21 0.19 14.85
CA ARG A 532 20.32 -0.87 13.85
C ARG A 532 20.03 -0.41 12.42
N MET A 533 19.10 0.52 12.28
CA MET A 533 18.69 1.04 11.00
C MET A 533 19.60 2.14 10.48
N THR A 534 20.31 2.81 11.40
CA THR A 534 21.30 3.81 11.04
C THR A 534 22.56 3.11 10.49
N GLY A 535 22.99 3.52 9.31
CA GLY A 535 24.21 3.01 8.68
C GLY A 535 25.46 3.73 9.20
N GLU A 536 26.64 3.26 8.79
CA GLU A 536 27.92 3.90 9.15
C GLU A 536 28.37 4.89 8.05
N CYS A 537 29.03 5.95 8.47
CA CYS A 537 29.59 6.98 7.60
C CYS A 537 30.62 6.39 6.62
N SER A 538 30.58 6.82 5.37
CA SER A 538 31.52 6.34 4.35
C SER A 538 32.97 6.79 4.55
N TYR A 539 33.21 7.77 5.42
CA TYR A 539 34.55 8.37 5.63
C TYR A 539 35.04 8.29 7.09
N LEU A 540 34.16 8.13 8.05
CA LEU A 540 34.49 8.05 9.48
C LEU A 540 33.93 6.75 10.05
N ASP A 541 34.82 5.80 10.38
CA ASP A 541 34.45 4.52 10.95
C ASP A 541 33.76 4.70 12.31
N GLY A 542 32.67 3.97 12.54
CA GLY A 542 31.92 3.98 13.80
C GLY A 542 31.04 5.22 14.02
N GLU A 543 30.94 6.12 13.06
CA GLU A 543 30.03 7.26 13.09
C GLU A 543 28.75 6.97 12.32
N ASP A 544 27.61 7.27 12.92
CA ASP A 544 26.31 7.06 12.32
C ASP A 544 26.04 8.08 11.19
N VAL A 545 25.40 7.64 10.09
CA VAL A 545 24.97 8.53 9.01
C VAL A 545 23.73 9.33 9.40
N LEU A 546 23.60 10.53 8.86
CA LEU A 546 22.39 11.31 8.96
C LEU A 546 21.28 10.76 8.03
N ALA A 547 20.03 10.97 8.41
CA ALA A 547 18.90 10.78 7.50
C ALA A 547 19.04 11.70 6.28
N LYS A 548 18.58 11.26 5.11
CA LYS A 548 18.65 12.04 3.87
C LYS A 548 17.93 13.40 3.97
N ASN A 549 16.87 13.45 4.79
CA ASN A 549 16.06 14.62 5.02
C ASN A 549 16.53 15.49 6.22
N SER A 550 17.69 15.17 6.82
CA SER A 550 18.34 15.99 7.86
C SER A 550 18.61 17.40 7.34
N LEU A 551 18.42 18.42 8.18
CA LEU A 551 18.68 19.82 7.82
C LEU A 551 20.15 20.06 7.53
N LEU A 552 21.04 19.41 8.27
CA LEU A 552 22.48 19.48 8.05
C LEU A 552 22.87 18.80 6.73
N TYR A 553 22.24 17.66 6.40
CA TYR A 553 22.45 16.99 5.12
C TYR A 553 21.88 17.79 3.94
N GLU A 554 20.70 18.41 4.11
CA GLU A 554 20.10 19.33 3.14
C GLU A 554 21.03 20.54 2.87
N LYS A 555 21.58 21.14 3.93
CA LYS A 555 22.57 22.21 3.84
C LYS A 555 23.79 21.76 3.02
N TYR A 556 24.34 20.60 3.35
CA TYR A 556 25.49 20.04 2.61
C TYR A 556 25.17 19.85 1.13
N CYS A 557 24.06 19.21 0.78
CA CYS A 557 23.67 19.00 -0.62
C CYS A 557 23.54 20.33 -1.38
N PHE A 558 22.95 21.35 -0.75
CA PHE A 558 22.77 22.66 -1.34
C PHE A 558 24.11 23.35 -1.64
N PHE A 559 25.01 23.40 -0.67
CA PHE A 559 26.33 24.00 -0.86
C PHE A 559 27.23 23.18 -1.80
N ASN A 560 27.13 21.86 -1.77
CA ASN A 560 27.87 21.01 -2.71
C ASN A 560 27.45 21.26 -4.17
N GLU A 561 26.16 21.51 -4.44
CA GLU A 561 25.69 21.90 -5.76
C GLU A 561 26.15 23.32 -6.09
N LEU A 562 26.02 24.28 -5.15
CA LEU A 562 26.53 25.65 -5.35
C LEU A 562 28.02 25.70 -5.68
N ALA A 563 28.84 24.85 -5.10
CA ALA A 563 30.27 24.77 -5.36
C ALA A 563 30.60 24.37 -6.81
N SER A 564 29.68 23.70 -7.49
CA SER A 564 29.83 23.33 -8.90
C SER A 564 29.37 24.43 -9.88
N LEU A 565 28.70 25.48 -9.40
CA LEU A 565 28.18 26.53 -10.22
C LEU A 565 29.21 27.59 -10.50
N SER A 566 29.09 28.28 -11.65
CA SER A 566 29.86 29.43 -12.01
C SER A 566 28.99 30.49 -12.71
N PHE A 567 29.38 31.73 -12.62
CA PHE A 567 28.71 32.86 -13.28
C PHE A 567 29.66 33.66 -14.17
N THR A 568 29.10 34.42 -15.07
CA THR A 568 29.78 35.40 -15.90
C THR A 568 28.89 36.61 -16.11
N GLU A 569 29.48 37.76 -16.34
CA GLU A 569 28.81 39.01 -16.74
C GLU A 569 28.99 39.31 -18.23
N ASP A 570 30.13 38.93 -18.79
CA ASP A 570 30.52 39.21 -20.18
C ASP A 570 30.31 38.02 -21.15
N GLY A 571 30.00 36.86 -20.64
CA GLY A 571 29.87 35.61 -21.42
C GLY A 571 31.18 34.87 -21.67
N ASP A 572 32.34 35.50 -21.43
CA ASP A 572 33.66 34.96 -21.76
C ASP A 572 34.40 34.43 -20.51
N SER A 573 34.29 35.14 -19.37
CA SER A 573 35.03 34.86 -18.13
C SER A 573 34.12 34.23 -17.08
N TRP A 574 34.21 32.92 -16.88
CA TRP A 574 33.42 32.18 -15.88
C TRP A 574 34.14 32.13 -14.54
N MET A 575 33.50 32.64 -13.50
CA MET A 575 34.02 32.68 -12.14
C MET A 575 33.17 31.81 -11.20
N PRO A 576 33.78 31.11 -10.23
CA PRO A 576 33.03 30.42 -9.16
C PRO A 576 32.40 31.48 -8.24
N PHE A 577 31.31 31.12 -7.58
CA PHE A 577 30.73 31.96 -6.52
C PHE A 577 31.70 32.08 -5.34
N ASP A 578 31.87 33.27 -4.80
CA ASP A 578 32.56 33.46 -3.54
C ASP A 578 31.67 33.06 -2.34
N ALA A 579 32.24 33.09 -1.14
CA ALA A 579 31.54 32.69 0.08
C ALA A 579 30.30 33.55 0.36
N GLY A 580 30.40 34.87 0.11
CA GLY A 580 29.30 35.81 0.30
C GLY A 580 28.15 35.55 -0.66
N MET A 581 28.45 35.29 -1.94
CA MET A 581 27.45 34.94 -2.96
C MET A 581 26.76 33.63 -2.62
N ARG A 582 27.52 32.58 -2.28
CA ARG A 582 26.95 31.28 -1.86
C ARG A 582 26.03 31.44 -0.66
N ARG A 583 26.42 32.25 0.33
CA ARG A 583 25.59 32.53 1.50
C ARG A 583 24.29 33.24 1.15
N ALA A 584 24.37 34.30 0.35
CA ALA A 584 23.19 35.06 -0.08
C ALA A 584 22.18 34.20 -0.87
N ILE A 585 22.69 33.33 -1.76
CA ILE A 585 21.87 32.39 -2.52
C ILE A 585 21.20 31.36 -1.56
N TYR A 586 21.97 30.83 -0.59
CA TYR A 586 21.45 29.90 0.41
C TYR A 586 20.36 30.55 1.27
N ASP A 587 20.56 31.79 1.71
CA ASP A 587 19.59 32.53 2.54
C ASP A 587 18.31 32.85 1.73
N ALA A 588 18.48 33.21 0.43
CA ALA A 588 17.35 33.42 -0.46
C ALA A 588 16.48 32.15 -0.71
N ALA A 589 17.05 30.97 -0.50
CA ALA A 589 16.33 29.70 -0.62
C ALA A 589 15.56 29.29 0.66
N SER A 590 15.54 30.13 1.71
CA SER A 590 14.92 29.82 3.01
C SER A 590 13.40 29.60 2.96
N ASP A 591 12.74 30.06 1.89
CA ASP A 591 11.32 29.80 1.62
C ASP A 591 11.02 28.37 1.12
N GLY A 592 12.05 27.56 0.87
CA GLY A 592 11.94 26.18 0.40
C GLY A 592 11.60 26.01 -1.07
N LYS A 593 11.42 27.11 -1.80
CA LYS A 593 11.13 27.07 -3.24
C LYS A 593 12.36 26.73 -4.07
N THR A 594 12.13 26.22 -5.26
CA THR A 594 13.19 25.87 -6.21
C THR A 594 14.07 27.09 -6.54
N MET A 595 15.38 26.93 -6.46
CA MET A 595 16.34 27.93 -6.90
C MET A 595 16.55 27.83 -8.41
N THR A 596 15.75 28.59 -9.16
CA THR A 596 15.92 28.69 -10.61
C THR A 596 17.16 29.54 -10.95
N VAL A 597 17.73 29.33 -12.14
CA VAL A 597 18.84 30.14 -12.65
C VAL A 597 18.48 31.63 -12.59
N LYS A 598 17.28 32.02 -13.03
CA LYS A 598 16.79 33.41 -12.96
C LYS A 598 16.76 33.95 -11.52
N ARG A 599 16.42 33.12 -10.56
CA ARG A 599 16.37 33.50 -9.13
C ARG A 599 17.78 33.70 -8.57
N ILE A 600 18.75 32.88 -8.98
CA ILE A 600 20.15 33.04 -8.61
C ILE A 600 20.67 34.34 -9.23
N GLU A 601 20.43 34.57 -10.53
CA GLU A 601 20.81 35.78 -11.23
C GLU A 601 20.21 37.04 -10.58
N SER A 602 18.96 36.97 -10.12
CA SER A 602 18.33 38.09 -9.39
C SER A 602 19.00 38.37 -8.03
N VAL A 603 19.48 37.34 -7.30
CA VAL A 603 20.28 37.56 -6.08
C VAL A 603 21.60 38.23 -6.39
N LEU A 604 22.30 37.79 -7.45
CA LEU A 604 23.57 38.41 -7.87
C LEU A 604 23.40 39.89 -8.29
N GLN A 605 22.32 40.20 -9.00
CA GLN A 605 21.98 41.58 -9.39
C GLN A 605 21.69 42.47 -8.17
N ARG A 606 20.84 41.96 -7.25
CA ARG A 606 20.34 42.75 -6.12
C ARG A 606 21.42 42.98 -5.06
N ASP A 607 22.15 41.92 -4.68
CA ASP A 607 23.01 41.92 -3.49
C ASP A 607 24.50 42.18 -3.85
N PHE A 608 24.91 41.88 -5.08
CA PHE A 608 26.30 42.03 -5.56
C PHE A 608 26.45 42.99 -6.71
N PHE A 609 25.34 43.64 -7.15
CA PHE A 609 25.32 44.67 -8.18
C PHE A 609 25.91 44.24 -9.52
N ILE A 610 25.84 42.93 -9.88
CA ILE A 610 26.26 42.40 -11.17
C ILE A 610 25.16 42.69 -12.19
N ALA A 611 25.45 43.48 -13.24
CA ALA A 611 24.40 44.02 -14.11
C ALA A 611 23.69 42.93 -14.95
N HIS A 612 24.44 42.00 -15.51
CA HIS A 612 23.94 40.98 -16.42
C HIS A 612 24.53 39.59 -16.09
N PRO A 613 24.25 39.01 -14.89
CA PRO A 613 24.81 37.72 -14.53
C PRO A 613 24.19 36.61 -15.36
N HIS A 614 25.01 35.68 -15.82
CA HIS A 614 24.62 34.41 -16.42
C HIS A 614 25.21 33.30 -15.58
N VAL A 615 24.40 32.26 -15.28
CA VAL A 615 24.79 31.16 -14.41
C VAL A 615 24.78 29.84 -15.18
N ARG A 616 25.78 28.97 -14.92
CA ARG A 616 25.89 27.63 -15.47
C ARG A 616 26.30 26.61 -14.39
N GLY A 617 26.14 25.32 -14.72
CA GLY A 617 26.57 24.22 -13.87
C GLY A 617 25.44 23.64 -13.02
N THR A 618 24.20 24.16 -13.14
CA THR A 618 23.03 23.57 -12.50
C THR A 618 22.76 22.18 -13.05
N SER A 619 22.31 21.26 -12.18
CA SER A 619 21.95 19.88 -12.53
C SER A 619 20.82 19.81 -13.57
N ASN A 620 19.91 20.76 -13.55
CA ASN A 620 18.91 21.02 -14.60
C ASN A 620 19.27 22.37 -15.27
N PRO A 621 19.17 22.50 -16.60
CA PRO A 621 19.49 23.76 -17.29
C PRO A 621 18.76 25.01 -16.80
N LYS A 622 17.66 24.84 -16.08
CA LYS A 622 16.82 25.94 -15.58
C LYS A 622 16.90 26.14 -14.06
N ALA A 623 17.36 25.18 -13.28
CA ALA A 623 17.29 25.26 -11.83
C ALA A 623 18.28 24.30 -11.12
N MET A 624 18.55 24.58 -9.83
CA MET A 624 19.21 23.64 -8.93
C MET A 624 18.26 22.49 -8.56
N SER A 625 18.83 21.30 -8.34
CA SER A 625 18.09 20.15 -7.79
C SER A 625 17.94 20.24 -6.27
N SER A 626 18.93 20.81 -5.59
CA SER A 626 18.94 20.99 -4.14
C SER A 626 17.98 22.10 -3.73
N LYS A 627 17.22 21.84 -2.67
CA LYS A 627 16.22 22.76 -2.09
C LYS A 627 16.46 22.87 -0.59
N ARG A 628 15.85 23.87 0.06
CA ARG A 628 15.73 24.00 1.51
C ARG A 628 14.29 23.73 1.99
N SER A 629 13.66 22.73 1.40
CA SER A 629 12.27 22.42 1.64
C SER A 629 11.99 21.91 3.06
N ASN A 630 12.92 21.13 3.64
CA ASN A 630 12.79 20.68 5.03
C ASN A 630 12.98 21.82 6.00
N TYR A 631 13.95 22.71 5.79
CA TYR A 631 14.13 23.91 6.60
C TYR A 631 12.85 24.77 6.60
N ALA A 632 12.31 25.08 5.43
CA ALA A 632 11.07 25.85 5.32
C ALA A 632 9.87 25.15 5.93
N TYR A 633 9.80 23.82 5.83
CA TYR A 633 8.76 23.03 6.47
C TYR A 633 8.81 23.15 7.98
N PHE A 634 9.98 22.99 8.61
CA PHE A 634 10.13 23.09 10.07
C PHE A 634 9.90 24.52 10.57
N CYS A 635 10.26 25.55 9.79
CA CYS A 635 9.87 26.93 10.11
C CYS A 635 8.35 27.08 10.23
N ARG A 636 7.60 26.51 9.31
CA ARG A 636 6.12 26.52 9.36
C ARG A 636 5.58 25.66 10.50
N LEU A 637 6.13 24.47 10.72
CA LEU A 637 5.68 23.54 11.77
C LEU A 637 5.84 24.15 13.16
N PHE A 638 6.93 24.87 13.39
CA PHE A 638 7.25 25.50 14.68
C PHE A 638 6.72 26.94 14.80
N ASP A 639 6.08 27.45 13.73
CA ASP A 639 5.57 28.83 13.62
C ASP A 639 6.65 29.90 13.87
N VAL A 640 7.83 29.71 13.28
CA VAL A 640 8.97 30.62 13.40
C VAL A 640 9.46 31.12 12.06
N LYS A 641 10.05 32.32 12.04
CA LYS A 641 10.63 32.88 10.81
C LYS A 641 12.00 32.25 10.44
N ALA A 642 12.74 31.82 11.45
CA ALA A 642 14.02 31.15 11.31
C ALA A 642 14.20 30.17 12.48
N LEU A 643 14.82 29.03 12.22
CA LEU A 643 15.08 28.01 13.24
C LEU A 643 16.26 28.45 14.13
N SER A 644 16.06 28.40 15.44
CA SER A 644 17.12 28.51 16.43
C SER A 644 17.97 27.22 16.47
N ALA A 645 19.07 27.23 17.21
CA ALA A 645 19.88 26.04 17.40
C ALA A 645 19.08 24.88 18.09
N SER A 646 18.21 25.23 19.05
CA SER A 646 17.31 24.25 19.71
C SER A 646 16.25 23.71 18.75
N ASP A 647 15.69 24.57 17.88
CA ASP A 647 14.71 24.14 16.87
C ASP A 647 15.35 23.21 15.83
N MET A 648 16.59 23.52 15.41
CA MET A 648 17.33 22.62 14.51
C MET A 648 17.61 21.27 15.14
N SER A 649 18.02 21.21 16.42
CA SER A 649 18.24 19.94 17.12
C SER A 649 16.94 19.13 17.22
N MET A 650 15.84 19.78 17.58
CA MET A 650 14.52 19.13 17.62
C MET A 650 14.11 18.62 16.23
N ALA A 651 14.33 19.41 15.19
CA ALA A 651 14.03 18.99 13.81
C ALA A 651 14.85 17.77 13.37
N GLU A 652 16.14 17.70 13.74
CA GLU A 652 16.99 16.53 13.44
C GLU A 652 16.49 15.27 14.12
N ASP A 653 16.09 15.35 15.41
CA ASP A 653 15.49 14.23 16.13
C ASP A 653 14.18 13.78 15.46
N LEU A 654 13.31 14.72 15.11
CA LEU A 654 12.05 14.44 14.42
C LEU A 654 12.28 13.76 13.06
N VAL A 655 13.24 14.25 12.28
CA VAL A 655 13.62 13.65 11.00
C VAL A 655 14.13 12.23 11.18
N LEU A 656 15.03 12.01 12.16
CA LEU A 656 15.56 10.69 12.47
C LEU A 656 14.43 9.71 12.83
N TRP A 657 13.56 10.10 13.76
CA TRP A 657 12.48 9.23 14.22
C TRP A 657 11.48 8.93 13.11
N ASN A 658 11.08 9.92 12.31
CA ASN A 658 10.17 9.71 11.18
C ASN A 658 10.80 8.83 10.09
N THR A 659 12.11 8.93 9.88
CA THR A 659 12.84 8.07 8.92
C THR A 659 12.87 6.61 9.38
N VAL A 660 12.92 6.36 10.69
CA VAL A 660 13.04 5.02 11.27
C VAL A 660 11.69 4.36 11.54
N PHE A 661 10.70 5.13 12.03
CA PHE A 661 9.42 4.59 12.46
C PHE A 661 8.35 4.74 11.37
N GLU A 662 7.92 3.62 10.80
CA GLU A 662 6.76 3.57 9.90
C GLU A 662 5.43 3.70 10.67
N ASP A 663 5.43 3.34 11.96
CA ASP A 663 4.25 3.35 12.82
C ASP A 663 4.04 4.74 13.44
N ARG A 664 2.96 5.40 13.03
CA ARG A 664 2.64 6.77 13.45
C ARG A 664 2.31 6.89 14.93
N ASP A 665 1.69 5.89 15.54
CA ASP A 665 1.32 5.95 16.96
C ASP A 665 2.56 5.94 17.85
N ILE A 666 3.61 5.27 17.42
CA ILE A 666 4.88 5.22 18.14
C ILE A 666 5.65 6.49 17.93
N LEU A 667 5.72 6.96 16.69
CA LEU A 667 6.30 8.26 16.37
C LEU A 667 5.62 9.34 17.20
N ARG A 668 4.29 9.38 17.22
CA ARG A 668 3.51 10.33 18.02
C ARG A 668 3.80 10.23 19.50
N ARG A 669 3.80 9.02 20.08
CA ARG A 669 4.12 8.80 21.51
C ARG A 669 5.53 9.27 21.84
N LYS A 670 6.52 8.96 21.01
CA LYS A 670 7.90 9.38 21.21
C LYS A 670 8.04 10.90 21.14
N ILE A 671 7.41 11.55 20.17
CA ILE A 671 7.41 13.02 20.04
C ILE A 671 6.76 13.65 21.27
N LEU A 672 5.56 13.22 21.65
CA LEU A 672 4.86 13.76 22.82
C LEU A 672 5.62 13.55 24.14
N LYS A 673 6.27 12.40 24.29
CA LYS A 673 7.10 12.11 25.48
C LYS A 673 8.31 13.03 25.59
N THR A 674 8.90 13.42 24.44
CA THR A 674 10.16 14.18 24.42
C THR A 674 9.92 15.68 24.24
N TYR A 675 8.95 16.07 23.40
CA TYR A 675 8.73 17.44 22.96
C TYR A 675 7.26 17.91 23.12
N GLY A 676 6.44 17.16 23.88
CA GLY A 676 5.02 17.48 24.05
C GLY A 676 4.75 18.83 24.70
N ASP A 677 5.71 19.34 25.50
CA ASP A 677 5.61 20.68 26.11
C ASP A 677 5.97 21.81 25.12
N LEU A 678 6.61 21.48 23.97
CA LEU A 678 7.10 22.45 23.00
C LEU A 678 6.28 22.48 21.71
N LEU A 679 5.58 21.39 21.39
CA LEU A 679 4.82 21.23 20.16
C LEU A 679 3.31 21.14 20.46
N THR A 680 2.51 21.80 19.65
CA THR A 680 1.06 21.62 19.73
C THR A 680 0.65 20.23 19.22
N GLU A 681 -0.45 19.67 19.74
CA GLU A 681 -0.96 18.38 19.26
C GLU A 681 -1.19 18.36 17.75
N LYS A 682 -1.69 19.48 17.20
CA LYS A 682 -1.88 19.64 15.75
C LYS A 682 -0.54 19.53 14.99
N ALA A 683 0.50 20.19 15.46
CA ALA A 683 1.82 20.13 14.83
C ALA A 683 2.40 18.70 14.87
N VAL A 684 2.19 17.99 15.99
CA VAL A 684 2.60 16.58 16.11
C VAL A 684 1.81 15.71 15.14
N ASP A 685 0.52 15.88 15.04
CA ASP A 685 -0.33 15.11 14.12
C ASP A 685 0.02 15.41 12.65
N ASP A 686 0.20 16.68 12.28
CA ASP A 686 0.62 17.10 10.94
C ASP A 686 2.00 16.50 10.57
N PHE A 687 2.93 16.49 11.53
CA PHE A 687 4.24 15.88 11.31
C PHE A 687 4.19 14.35 11.19
N CYS A 688 3.37 13.68 11.99
CA CYS A 688 3.18 12.23 11.90
C CYS A 688 2.54 11.78 10.57
N HIS A 689 1.88 12.68 9.86
CA HIS A 689 1.36 12.42 8.51
C HIS A 689 2.41 12.58 7.41
N LYS A 690 3.52 13.24 7.71
CA LYS A 690 4.66 13.35 6.77
C LYS A 690 5.41 12.03 6.75
N HIS A 691 5.82 11.59 5.56
CA HIS A 691 6.69 10.43 5.41
C HIS A 691 8.07 10.90 5.00
N LEU A 692 9.06 10.69 5.86
CA LEU A 692 10.47 10.93 5.58
C LEU A 692 11.18 9.58 5.47
N SER A 693 12.03 9.42 4.47
CA SER A 693 12.72 8.15 4.24
C SER A 693 14.11 8.35 3.66
N GLY A 694 14.90 7.31 3.77
CA GLY A 694 16.24 7.25 3.19
C GLY A 694 17.35 7.77 4.09
N TRP A 695 18.54 7.23 3.84
CA TRP A 695 19.75 7.54 4.59
C TRP A 695 20.76 8.28 3.72
N GLY A 696 21.45 9.25 4.31
CA GLY A 696 22.64 9.85 3.74
C GLY A 696 23.84 8.88 3.77
N LYS A 697 24.99 9.36 3.37
CA LYS A 697 26.26 8.61 3.41
C LYS A 697 27.28 9.23 4.37
N LEU A 698 26.93 10.35 5.00
CA LEU A 698 27.82 11.19 5.79
C LEU A 698 27.28 11.36 7.20
N SER A 699 28.17 11.37 8.17
CA SER A 699 27.83 11.59 9.58
C SER A 699 27.71 13.08 9.92
N GLU A 700 27.04 13.37 11.02
CA GLU A 700 26.95 14.72 11.59
C GLU A 700 28.36 15.25 11.89
N ARG A 701 29.22 14.44 12.51
CA ARG A 701 30.59 14.81 12.86
C ARG A 701 31.40 15.23 11.62
N LEU A 702 31.30 14.48 10.52
CA LEU A 702 31.97 14.84 9.28
C LEU A 702 31.46 16.17 8.73
N LEU A 703 30.13 16.32 8.62
CA LEU A 703 29.54 17.53 8.06
C LEU A 703 29.78 18.76 8.94
N THR A 704 29.73 18.61 10.25
CA THR A 704 30.09 19.69 11.19
C THR A 704 31.57 20.09 11.05
N GLY A 705 32.45 19.11 10.83
CA GLY A 705 33.88 19.37 10.57
C GLY A 705 34.14 20.14 9.27
N ILE A 706 33.36 19.88 8.22
CA ILE A 706 33.45 20.63 6.94
C ILE A 706 33.08 22.12 7.13
N TRP A 707 32.24 22.45 8.13
CA TRP A 707 31.84 23.81 8.47
C TRP A 707 32.68 24.44 9.59
N ALA A 708 33.86 23.91 9.90
CA ALA A 708 34.69 24.37 11.02
C ALA A 708 35.12 25.84 10.90
N ASP A 709 35.22 26.40 9.67
CA ASP A 709 35.36 27.82 9.47
C ASP A 709 34.02 28.54 9.39
N THR A 710 33.45 28.78 10.58
CA THR A 710 32.15 29.41 10.71
C THR A 710 32.14 30.90 10.40
N ALA A 711 33.30 31.55 10.33
CA ALA A 711 33.39 32.98 10.09
C ALA A 711 33.08 33.35 8.65
N SER A 712 33.46 32.55 7.67
CA SER A 712 33.15 32.75 6.26
C SER A 712 31.80 32.13 5.86
N GLY A 713 31.27 31.15 6.60
CA GLY A 713 30.08 30.35 6.24
C GLY A 713 30.31 29.44 5.04
N ASP A 714 31.56 29.18 4.69
CA ASP A 714 31.98 28.39 3.54
C ASP A 714 32.39 26.97 3.95
N MET A 715 32.33 26.04 3.03
CA MET A 715 32.87 24.69 3.23
C MET A 715 34.40 24.74 3.10
N CYS A 716 35.09 24.02 3.99
CA CYS A 716 36.54 23.81 3.87
C CYS A 716 36.88 22.91 2.67
#